data_50c1886b7a65f78de67fa57cfc69bb43
#
_entry.id   50c1886b7a65f78de67fa57cfc69bb43
#
_cell.length_a   1.000
_cell.length_b   1.000
_cell.length_c   1.000
_cell.angle_alpha   90.00
_cell.angle_beta   90.00
_cell.angle_gamma   90.00
#
_symmetry.space_group_name_H-M   'P 1'
#
loop_
_entity.id
_entity.type
_entity.pdbx_description
1 polymer ?
#
loop_
_entity_poly.entity_id
_entity_poly.type
_entity_poly.pdbx_seq_one_letter_code
_entity_poly.pdbx_strand_id
1 'polypeptide(L)'
;MKPEIKELIEISKFYGCNKDFAIAGGGNTSFKDDETIWIKASGQALADLNEEGLVALSRQKLQKISSGLYSDESDTREQQVKEDLFRSILEPGKDSRPSVETSLHDIIRYKFVVHLHPTLINGILCSRNAKNLTQKLFGDNVLFVPYTDPGYTLFKKLELEIISYRDKFKHDPQIIFLENHGSFVGANSTEEIKRIYDEIIQKIKEQLTPISDITQLPYNPILHKVLPTIRILLSGDQPGVIRFRNNSLIAKFDQNQQEFHKISLPLTPDIIVYCKTRYLYIEHSATAEKILDSFRYQLPHFLSEYGYLPKVIIIKDMGVFAVGETFVSAETCLDVYEDLIKISYYASFCGGIKFLIPEQVEFIDKWEVENYRRKVALTAGSVNKLNNKIAIVTGGGQGFGAGIAESLFLLNMNVVIADLNESTGNSLATRLSAKKTKNKAIFVRTDVSDAASVKDMILTTIREFGGLDLIISNAGILKAGGLDEMDAETFSKTTGVNYNGYFHCAKFASEVMKLQNQEKPGYFTDIIQINSKSGLRGSNRNFAYAGAKFGGIGLTQSFALELAPFRIKVNSICPGNFYEGPLWSDPINGLFIQYLKTGKVPGARNIDDVKKYYEEMVPMKRGCRLEDVMKALLYLVDQEYETGQAVPVTGGQVMLG
;
A
#
# COMPACT_ATOMS: atom_id res chain seq x y z
N MET A 1 -1.98 25.41 -21.64
CA MET A 1 -1.82 25.65 -20.19
C MET A 1 -1.23 27.05 -19.96
N LYS A 2 -1.82 27.86 -19.05
CA LYS A 2 -1.27 29.17 -18.65
C LYS A 2 0.08 28.92 -17.93
N PRO A 3 1.09 29.85 -18.07
CA PRO A 3 2.36 29.71 -17.35
C PRO A 3 2.20 29.58 -15.85
N GLU A 4 1.31 30.33 -15.26
CA GLU A 4 1.03 30.31 -13.81
C GLU A 4 0.43 28.99 -13.33
N ILE A 5 -0.33 28.29 -14.17
CA ILE A 5 -0.84 26.95 -13.86
C ILE A 5 0.31 25.94 -13.84
N LYS A 6 1.29 26.10 -14.72
CA LYS A 6 2.50 25.26 -14.71
C LYS A 6 3.30 25.50 -13.43
N GLU A 7 3.52 26.75 -13.03
CA GLU A 7 4.18 27.11 -11.77
C GLU A 7 3.42 26.56 -10.56
N LEU A 8 2.08 26.61 -10.56
CA LEU A 8 1.25 26.04 -9.51
C LEU A 8 1.47 24.52 -9.38
N ILE A 9 1.50 23.79 -10.50
CA ILE A 9 1.76 22.34 -10.51
C ILE A 9 3.17 22.04 -10.02
N GLU A 10 4.17 22.82 -10.43
CA GLU A 10 5.56 22.63 -10.03
C GLU A 10 5.76 22.86 -8.52
N ILE A 11 5.21 23.93 -7.94
CA ILE A 11 5.31 24.16 -6.49
C ILE A 11 4.52 23.12 -5.69
N SER A 12 3.39 22.66 -6.21
CA SER A 12 2.60 21.60 -5.58
C SER A 12 3.39 20.29 -5.47
N LYS A 13 4.03 19.88 -6.57
CA LYS A 13 4.89 18.69 -6.58
C LYS A 13 6.12 18.85 -5.69
N PHE A 14 6.73 20.04 -5.70
CA PHE A 14 7.90 20.34 -4.87
C PHE A 14 7.63 20.05 -3.38
N TYR A 15 6.52 20.56 -2.85
CA TYR A 15 6.14 20.30 -1.46
C TYR A 15 5.51 18.93 -1.27
N GLY A 16 4.71 18.46 -2.22
CA GLY A 16 4.03 17.17 -2.14
C GLY A 16 4.97 15.95 -2.14
N CYS A 17 6.16 16.08 -2.74
CA CYS A 17 7.19 15.04 -2.71
C CYS A 17 7.99 15.02 -1.38
N ASN A 18 7.81 16.01 -0.51
CA ASN A 18 8.49 16.10 0.77
C ASN A 18 7.51 15.80 1.92
N LYS A 19 7.64 14.61 2.54
CA LYS A 19 6.78 14.16 3.63
C LYS A 19 6.82 15.06 4.88
N ASP A 20 7.87 15.87 5.05
CA ASP A 20 7.93 16.84 6.15
C ASP A 20 7.06 18.08 5.91
N PHE A 21 6.48 18.23 4.71
CA PHE A 21 5.57 19.33 4.34
C PHE A 21 4.15 18.87 4.06
N ALA A 22 3.98 17.73 3.37
CA ALA A 22 2.66 17.20 3.03
C ALA A 22 2.68 15.67 2.96
N ILE A 23 1.66 15.03 3.53
CA ILE A 23 1.48 13.57 3.51
C ILE A 23 0.12 13.26 2.88
N ALA A 24 0.07 12.25 2.02
CA ALA A 24 -1.15 11.78 1.36
C ALA A 24 -1.92 12.89 0.64
N GLY A 25 -3.19 13.10 1.00
CA GLY A 25 -4.05 14.15 0.43
C GLY A 25 -3.97 15.50 1.15
N GLY A 26 -3.13 15.60 2.19
CA GLY A 26 -2.97 16.82 2.99
C GLY A 26 -2.41 17.99 2.19
N GLY A 27 -2.73 19.20 2.66
CA GLY A 27 -2.33 20.44 2.02
C GLY A 27 -3.10 20.78 0.74
N ASN A 28 -3.01 22.04 0.34
CA ASN A 28 -3.71 22.59 -0.81
C ASN A 28 -2.93 23.72 -1.47
N THR A 29 -3.11 23.91 -2.76
CA THR A 29 -2.45 24.97 -3.51
C THR A 29 -3.40 25.59 -4.50
N SER A 30 -3.29 26.90 -4.68
CA SER A 30 -4.12 27.64 -5.65
C SER A 30 -3.34 28.75 -6.35
N PHE A 31 -3.80 29.05 -7.55
CA PHE A 31 -3.49 30.29 -8.28
C PHE A 31 -4.80 31.01 -8.60
N LYS A 32 -4.80 32.34 -8.57
CA LYS A 32 -5.96 33.14 -8.95
C LYS A 32 -5.59 34.40 -9.73
N ASP A 33 -6.41 34.73 -10.69
CA ASP A 33 -6.49 36.02 -11.32
C ASP A 33 -7.73 36.81 -10.80
N ASP A 34 -8.15 37.85 -11.49
CA ASP A 34 -9.25 38.71 -11.03
C ASP A 34 -10.61 37.98 -11.04
N GLU A 35 -10.82 37.02 -11.95
CA GLU A 35 -12.11 36.35 -12.19
C GLU A 35 -12.14 34.90 -11.71
N THR A 36 -11.02 34.21 -11.77
CA THR A 36 -10.95 32.75 -11.60
C THR A 36 -9.92 32.37 -10.55
N ILE A 37 -10.25 31.33 -9.74
CA ILE A 37 -9.29 30.61 -8.91
C ILE A 37 -9.17 29.18 -9.42
N TRP A 38 -7.94 28.72 -9.62
CA TRP A 38 -7.58 27.31 -9.86
C TRP A 38 -7.02 26.73 -8.58
N ILE A 39 -7.62 25.67 -8.10
CA ILE A 39 -7.25 25.01 -6.83
C ILE A 39 -7.16 23.52 -7.00
N LYS A 40 -6.29 22.86 -6.24
CA LYS A 40 -6.17 21.40 -6.18
C LYS A 40 -7.51 20.77 -5.81
N ALA A 41 -7.95 19.78 -6.58
CA ALA A 41 -9.15 19.01 -6.29
C ALA A 41 -9.02 18.25 -4.96
N SER A 42 -10.15 18.08 -4.27
CA SER A 42 -10.22 17.27 -3.05
C SER A 42 -9.84 15.81 -3.35
N GLY A 43 -9.03 15.20 -2.48
CA GLY A 43 -8.57 13.82 -2.61
C GLY A 43 -7.36 13.60 -3.53
N GLN A 44 -6.88 14.62 -4.23
CA GLN A 44 -5.62 14.57 -4.98
C GLN A 44 -4.43 14.77 -4.03
N ALA A 45 -3.34 14.02 -4.25
CA ALA A 45 -2.07 14.30 -3.59
C ALA A 45 -1.33 15.42 -4.32
N LEU A 46 -0.67 16.31 -3.58
CA LEU A 46 0.15 17.38 -4.17
C LEU A 46 1.28 16.83 -5.06
N ALA A 47 1.89 15.72 -4.67
CA ALA A 47 2.96 15.07 -5.42
C ALA A 47 2.55 14.61 -6.83
N ASP A 48 1.26 14.27 -7.01
CA ASP A 48 0.73 13.74 -8.27
C ASP A 48 -0.08 14.77 -9.07
N LEU A 49 -0.10 16.05 -8.63
CA LEU A 49 -0.93 17.07 -9.24
C LEU A 49 -0.56 17.28 -10.72
N ASN A 50 -1.56 17.33 -11.55
CA ASN A 50 -1.50 17.68 -12.96
C ASN A 50 -2.65 18.65 -13.30
N GLU A 51 -2.78 19.05 -14.56
CA GLU A 51 -3.82 19.99 -15.00
C GLU A 51 -5.25 19.47 -14.75
N GLU A 52 -5.47 18.15 -14.90
CA GLU A 52 -6.76 17.50 -14.66
C GLU A 52 -7.13 17.46 -13.17
N GLY A 53 -6.13 17.51 -12.30
CA GLY A 53 -6.30 17.56 -10.84
C GLY A 53 -6.61 18.96 -10.29
N LEU A 54 -6.78 19.96 -11.15
CA LEU A 54 -7.16 21.33 -10.77
C LEU A 54 -8.64 21.59 -11.08
N VAL A 55 -9.30 22.32 -10.19
CA VAL A 55 -10.67 22.81 -10.38
C VAL A 55 -10.63 24.32 -10.55
N ALA A 56 -11.27 24.83 -11.60
CA ALA A 56 -11.43 26.26 -11.87
C ALA A 56 -12.79 26.73 -11.34
N LEU A 57 -12.80 27.78 -10.48
CA LEU A 57 -14.02 28.34 -9.90
C LEU A 57 -14.11 29.85 -10.13
N SER A 58 -15.35 30.35 -10.26
CA SER A 58 -15.66 31.78 -10.37
C SER A 58 -15.50 32.48 -9.02
N ARG A 59 -14.58 33.42 -8.93
CA ARG A 59 -14.34 34.24 -7.72
C ARG A 59 -15.57 35.11 -7.37
N GLN A 60 -16.29 35.63 -8.37
CA GLN A 60 -17.53 36.38 -8.14
C GLN A 60 -18.59 35.53 -7.43
N LYS A 61 -18.69 34.22 -7.77
CA LYS A 61 -19.63 33.31 -7.08
C LYS A 61 -19.14 32.94 -5.69
N LEU A 62 -17.82 32.76 -5.49
CA LEU A 62 -17.23 32.47 -4.18
C LEU A 62 -17.43 33.64 -3.19
N GLN A 63 -17.36 34.88 -3.64
CA GLN A 63 -17.64 36.06 -2.79
C GLN A 63 -19.07 36.06 -2.22
N LYS A 64 -20.03 35.42 -2.88
CA LYS A 64 -21.38 35.25 -2.35
C LYS A 64 -21.42 34.33 -1.11
N ILE A 65 -20.49 33.40 -0.99
CA ILE A 65 -20.37 32.54 0.19
C ILE A 65 -20.02 33.36 1.44
N SER A 66 -19.20 34.41 1.28
CA SER A 66 -18.84 35.31 2.38
C SER A 66 -20.05 36.10 2.92
N SER A 67 -20.97 36.50 2.06
CA SER A 67 -22.19 37.26 2.42
C SER A 67 -23.44 36.39 2.58
N GLY A 68 -23.35 35.07 2.34
CA GLY A 68 -24.46 34.13 2.40
C GLY A 68 -25.00 33.96 3.81
N LEU A 69 -26.32 33.78 3.91
CA LEU A 69 -27.00 33.39 5.14
C LEU A 69 -27.19 31.88 5.11
N TYR A 70 -26.49 31.19 6.00
CA TYR A 70 -26.53 29.73 6.11
C TYR A 70 -27.16 29.32 7.45
N SER A 71 -27.56 28.06 7.56
CA SER A 71 -28.15 27.49 8.76
C SER A 71 -27.22 27.59 9.97
N ASP A 72 -27.80 27.78 11.17
CA ASP A 72 -27.07 27.70 12.44
C ASP A 72 -26.69 26.26 12.76
N GLU A 73 -27.43 25.26 12.24
CA GLU A 73 -27.11 23.85 12.35
C GLU A 73 -25.90 23.49 11.48
N SER A 74 -24.88 22.91 12.11
CA SER A 74 -23.58 22.65 11.49
C SER A 74 -23.67 21.82 10.20
N ASP A 75 -24.34 20.66 10.24
CA ASP A 75 -24.40 19.74 9.10
C ASP A 75 -25.14 20.36 7.92
N THR A 76 -26.28 21.01 8.18
CA THR A 76 -27.08 21.72 7.18
C THR A 76 -26.28 22.87 6.57
N ARG A 77 -25.54 23.63 7.39
CA ARG A 77 -24.68 24.73 6.95
C ARG A 77 -23.58 24.26 6.01
N GLU A 78 -22.83 23.26 6.42
CA GLU A 78 -21.73 22.73 5.61
C GLU A 78 -22.24 22.16 4.27
N GLN A 79 -23.43 21.54 4.25
CA GLN A 79 -24.05 21.09 3.02
C GLN A 79 -24.44 22.24 2.09
N GLN A 80 -25.03 23.32 2.63
CA GLN A 80 -25.39 24.51 1.86
C GLN A 80 -24.16 25.20 1.25
N VAL A 81 -23.11 25.37 2.05
CA VAL A 81 -21.83 25.94 1.57
C VAL A 81 -21.21 25.09 0.49
N LYS A 82 -21.23 23.78 0.64
CA LYS A 82 -20.75 22.83 -0.36
C LYS A 82 -21.52 22.97 -1.68
N GLU A 83 -22.84 23.11 -1.64
CA GLU A 83 -23.64 23.33 -2.86
C GLU A 83 -23.25 24.62 -3.57
N ASP A 84 -23.01 25.71 -2.83
CA ASP A 84 -22.57 26.98 -3.41
C ASP A 84 -21.14 26.90 -3.98
N LEU A 85 -20.24 26.13 -3.35
CA LEU A 85 -18.94 25.81 -3.93
C LEU A 85 -19.09 25.08 -5.27
N PHE A 86 -19.95 24.06 -5.34
CA PHE A 86 -20.20 23.35 -6.60
C PHE A 86 -20.79 24.23 -7.70
N ARG A 87 -21.72 25.13 -7.34
CA ARG A 87 -22.29 26.13 -8.29
C ARG A 87 -21.26 27.13 -8.79
N SER A 88 -20.13 27.24 -8.08
CA SER A 88 -19.05 28.15 -8.46
C SER A 88 -18.09 27.57 -9.48
N ILE A 89 -18.14 26.26 -9.77
CA ILE A 89 -17.31 25.59 -10.77
C ILE A 89 -17.62 26.15 -12.16
N LEU A 90 -16.55 26.45 -12.93
CA LEU A 90 -16.68 27.02 -14.29
C LEU A 90 -16.91 25.94 -15.36
N GLU A 91 -16.36 24.73 -15.16
CA GLU A 91 -16.53 23.59 -16.06
C GLU A 91 -17.26 22.45 -15.35
N PRO A 92 -18.61 22.51 -15.21
CA PRO A 92 -19.37 21.43 -14.61
C PRO A 92 -19.33 20.20 -15.53
N GLY A 93 -18.96 19.04 -14.99
CA GLY A 93 -18.90 17.77 -15.75
C GLY A 93 -17.58 17.00 -15.59
N LYS A 94 -16.55 17.61 -15.02
CA LYS A 94 -15.41 16.85 -14.48
C LYS A 94 -15.80 16.30 -13.11
N ASP A 95 -15.52 15.02 -12.85
CA ASP A 95 -15.74 14.36 -11.55
C ASP A 95 -14.90 14.95 -10.40
N SER A 96 -14.24 16.07 -10.64
CA SER A 96 -13.34 16.73 -9.70
C SER A 96 -14.12 17.63 -8.73
N ARG A 97 -13.98 17.38 -7.43
CA ARG A 97 -14.59 18.21 -6.38
C ARG A 97 -13.63 19.32 -5.94
N PRO A 98 -14.12 20.56 -5.77
CA PRO A 98 -13.29 21.61 -5.20
C PRO A 98 -12.91 21.28 -3.75
N SER A 99 -11.77 21.78 -3.30
CA SER A 99 -11.43 21.71 -1.87
C SER A 99 -12.42 22.53 -1.05
N VAL A 100 -12.74 22.06 0.15
CA VAL A 100 -13.52 22.82 1.14
C VAL A 100 -12.80 24.10 1.57
N GLU A 101 -11.49 24.17 1.39
CA GLU A 101 -10.66 25.31 1.71
C GLU A 101 -10.63 26.36 0.59
N THR A 102 -11.37 26.16 -0.51
CA THR A 102 -11.39 27.07 -1.66
C THR A 102 -11.69 28.52 -1.25
N SER A 103 -12.70 28.72 -0.37
CA SER A 103 -13.04 30.04 0.11
C SER A 103 -11.93 30.68 0.97
N LEU A 104 -11.18 29.87 1.75
CA LEU A 104 -9.99 30.33 2.48
C LEU A 104 -8.91 30.83 1.55
N HIS A 105 -8.64 30.06 0.47
CA HIS A 105 -7.67 30.46 -0.56
C HIS A 105 -8.08 31.73 -1.30
N ASP A 106 -9.37 31.94 -1.53
CA ASP A 106 -9.85 33.12 -2.27
C ASP A 106 -9.72 34.42 -1.46
N ILE A 107 -9.97 34.41 -0.16
CA ILE A 107 -9.90 35.60 0.70
C ILE A 107 -8.47 36.08 0.98
N ILE A 108 -7.47 35.20 0.87
CA ILE A 108 -6.04 35.56 0.98
C ILE A 108 -5.61 36.26 -0.34
N ARG A 109 -5.37 37.57 -0.33
CA ARG A 109 -5.27 38.42 -1.53
C ARG A 109 -3.92 38.35 -2.25
N TYR A 110 -3.34 37.17 -2.42
CA TYR A 110 -2.13 36.92 -3.21
C TYR A 110 -2.44 36.02 -4.40
N LYS A 111 -1.68 36.13 -5.48
CA LYS A 111 -1.89 35.31 -6.70
C LYS A 111 -1.75 33.84 -6.43
N PHE A 112 -0.72 33.44 -5.69
CA PHE A 112 -0.49 32.06 -5.27
C PHE A 112 -0.74 31.93 -3.76
N VAL A 113 -1.43 30.87 -3.37
CA VAL A 113 -1.64 30.51 -1.97
C VAL A 113 -1.33 29.03 -1.80
N VAL A 114 -0.45 28.72 -0.85
CA VAL A 114 -0.02 27.37 -0.52
C VAL A 114 -0.37 27.08 0.93
N HIS A 115 -1.21 26.09 1.15
CA HIS A 115 -1.58 25.55 2.46
C HIS A 115 -0.89 24.20 2.65
N LEU A 116 -0.14 24.05 3.73
CA LEU A 116 0.61 22.84 4.06
C LEU A 116 0.52 22.52 5.55
N HIS A 117 0.88 21.29 5.89
CA HIS A 117 0.93 20.78 7.27
C HIS A 117 2.38 20.43 7.68
N PRO A 118 3.35 21.35 7.63
CA PRO A 118 4.74 21.00 7.85
C PRO A 118 4.97 20.50 9.28
N THR A 119 5.65 19.37 9.42
CA THR A 119 5.95 18.71 10.70
C THR A 119 6.54 19.67 11.73
N LEU A 120 7.53 20.48 11.34
CA LEU A 120 8.19 21.45 12.24
C LEU A 120 7.25 22.58 12.69
N ILE A 121 6.44 23.12 11.77
CA ILE A 121 5.45 24.16 12.07
C ILE A 121 4.42 23.57 13.04
N ASN A 122 3.89 22.38 12.73
CA ASN A 122 2.94 21.68 13.58
C ASN A 122 3.54 21.28 14.94
N GLY A 123 4.85 21.07 15.02
CA GLY A 123 5.55 20.91 16.30
C GLY A 123 5.36 22.11 17.25
N ILE A 124 5.23 23.32 16.71
CA ILE A 124 4.87 24.52 17.48
C ILE A 124 3.34 24.62 17.63
N LEU A 125 2.58 24.48 16.54
CA LEU A 125 1.13 24.73 16.51
C LEU A 125 0.32 23.73 17.34
N CYS A 126 0.83 22.51 17.51
CA CYS A 126 0.25 21.47 18.38
C CYS A 126 0.83 21.48 19.80
N SER A 127 1.41 22.59 20.24
CA SER A 127 1.93 22.76 21.60
C SER A 127 1.04 23.66 22.46
N ARG A 128 1.16 23.49 23.78
CA ARG A 128 0.43 24.35 24.75
C ARG A 128 0.85 25.81 24.70
N ASN A 129 2.03 26.08 24.17
CA ASN A 129 2.57 27.45 24.09
C ASN A 129 2.61 28.00 22.66
N ALA A 130 1.80 27.44 21.75
CA ALA A 130 1.79 27.74 20.32
C ALA A 130 1.71 29.25 20.02
N LYS A 131 0.74 29.95 20.61
CA LYS A 131 0.52 31.39 20.40
C LYS A 131 1.73 32.22 20.83
N ASN A 132 2.24 31.98 22.04
CA ASN A 132 3.37 32.77 22.58
C ASN A 132 4.66 32.53 21.79
N LEU A 133 4.90 31.27 21.39
CA LEU A 133 6.07 30.94 20.58
C LEU A 133 5.99 31.54 19.18
N THR A 134 4.82 31.49 18.53
CA THR A 134 4.59 32.17 17.25
C THR A 134 4.88 33.65 17.36
N GLN A 135 4.35 34.32 18.37
CA GLN A 135 4.59 35.75 18.59
C GLN A 135 6.08 36.04 18.88
N LYS A 136 6.75 35.21 19.67
CA LYS A 136 8.17 35.36 19.97
C LYS A 136 9.06 35.24 18.75
N LEU A 137 8.78 34.26 17.85
CA LEU A 137 9.60 33.92 16.71
C LEU A 137 9.37 34.82 15.50
N PHE A 138 8.13 35.21 15.30
CA PHE A 138 7.71 35.86 14.05
C PHE A 138 7.11 37.27 14.28
N GLY A 139 6.78 37.62 15.52
CA GLY A 139 6.15 38.89 15.82
C GLY A 139 4.83 39.07 15.10
N ASP A 140 4.60 40.26 14.61
CA ASP A 140 3.40 40.64 13.87
C ASP A 140 3.44 40.23 12.36
N ASN A 141 4.49 39.54 11.91
CA ASN A 141 4.60 39.06 10.52
C ASN A 141 3.73 37.81 10.26
N VAL A 142 3.21 37.19 11.30
CA VAL A 142 2.39 35.98 11.21
C VAL A 142 1.03 36.24 11.86
N LEU A 143 -0.04 35.99 11.12
CA LEU A 143 -1.37 35.91 11.67
C LEU A 143 -1.58 34.54 12.32
N PHE A 144 -1.68 34.50 13.64
CA PHE A 144 -2.00 33.29 14.39
C PHE A 144 -3.51 33.17 14.62
N VAL A 145 -4.10 32.06 14.17
CA VAL A 145 -5.53 31.76 14.37
C VAL A 145 -5.66 30.60 15.35
N PRO A 146 -6.32 30.79 16.50
CA PRO A 146 -6.61 29.70 17.43
C PRO A 146 -7.40 28.59 16.75
N TYR A 147 -7.31 27.37 17.30
CA TYR A 147 -8.07 26.23 16.76
C TYR A 147 -9.53 26.62 16.50
N THR A 148 -9.97 26.30 15.31
CA THR A 148 -11.34 26.49 14.85
C THR A 148 -11.71 25.32 13.97
N ASP A 149 -12.92 24.78 14.13
CA ASP A 149 -13.38 23.65 13.36
C ASP A 149 -13.29 23.93 11.85
N PRO A 150 -12.73 23.01 11.07
CA PRO A 150 -12.55 23.21 9.62
C PRO A 150 -13.90 23.39 8.91
N GLY A 151 -13.87 23.98 7.71
CA GLY A 151 -15.06 24.28 6.91
C GLY A 151 -15.49 25.74 7.04
N TYR A 152 -16.80 26.00 7.01
CA TYR A 152 -17.33 27.36 6.98
C TYR A 152 -17.00 28.15 8.26
N THR A 153 -16.96 27.50 9.40
CA THR A 153 -16.62 28.16 10.68
C THR A 153 -15.19 28.71 10.64
N LEU A 154 -14.23 27.93 10.19
CA LEU A 154 -12.84 28.39 10.00
C LEU A 154 -12.77 29.52 8.94
N PHE A 155 -13.51 29.38 7.85
CA PHE A 155 -13.57 30.41 6.82
C PHE A 155 -14.02 31.76 7.37
N LYS A 156 -15.14 31.81 8.13
CA LYS A 156 -15.64 33.06 8.71
C LYS A 156 -14.68 33.62 9.77
N LYS A 157 -14.08 32.75 10.60
CA LYS A 157 -13.10 33.19 11.59
C LYS A 157 -11.88 33.82 10.91
N LEU A 158 -11.33 33.16 9.89
CA LEU A 158 -10.16 33.65 9.16
C LEU A 158 -10.45 34.97 8.43
N GLU A 159 -11.62 35.09 7.82
CA GLU A 159 -12.06 36.32 7.16
C GLU A 159 -12.00 37.53 8.11
N LEU A 160 -12.56 37.37 9.32
CA LEU A 160 -12.56 38.44 10.34
C LEU A 160 -11.13 38.77 10.83
N GLU A 161 -10.32 37.75 11.06
CA GLU A 161 -8.92 37.92 11.50
C GLU A 161 -8.07 38.61 10.43
N ILE A 162 -8.26 38.29 9.14
CA ILE A 162 -7.57 38.96 8.03
C ILE A 162 -7.98 40.43 7.93
N ILE A 163 -9.28 40.75 8.10
CA ILE A 163 -9.77 42.12 8.10
C ILE A 163 -9.12 42.90 9.25
N SER A 164 -9.16 42.36 10.45
CA SER A 164 -8.55 42.96 11.65
C SER A 164 -7.04 43.20 11.48
N TYR A 165 -6.33 42.22 10.91
CA TYR A 165 -4.89 42.30 10.63
C TYR A 165 -4.62 43.43 9.62
N ARG A 166 -5.39 43.53 8.54
CA ARG A 166 -5.27 44.54 7.51
C ARG A 166 -5.56 45.96 8.07
N ASP A 167 -6.55 46.08 8.94
CA ASP A 167 -6.88 47.36 9.57
C ASP A 167 -5.76 47.84 10.48
N LYS A 168 -5.11 46.92 11.17
CA LYS A 168 -3.98 47.22 12.07
C LYS A 168 -2.69 47.51 11.32
N PHE A 169 -2.32 46.69 10.34
CA PHE A 169 -1.00 46.73 9.70
C PHE A 169 -0.97 47.38 8.31
N LYS A 170 -2.15 47.66 7.72
CA LYS A 170 -2.34 48.29 6.38
C LYS A 170 -1.83 47.44 5.19
N HIS A 171 -1.63 46.14 5.42
CA HIS A 171 -1.32 45.15 4.38
C HIS A 171 -1.96 43.78 4.76
N ASP A 172 -2.07 42.89 3.78
CA ASP A 172 -2.57 41.54 3.97
C ASP A 172 -1.51 40.62 4.63
N PRO A 173 -1.92 39.65 5.48
CA PRO A 173 -0.97 38.68 6.02
C PRO A 173 -0.46 37.75 4.93
N GLN A 174 0.88 37.61 4.82
CA GLN A 174 1.50 36.63 3.93
C GLN A 174 1.56 35.24 4.58
N ILE A 175 1.66 35.20 5.90
CA ILE A 175 1.84 33.96 6.68
C ILE A 175 0.69 33.87 7.68
N ILE A 176 -0.02 32.74 7.63
CA ILE A 176 -1.13 32.46 8.56
C ILE A 176 -0.88 31.09 9.17
N PHE A 177 -0.87 31.02 10.50
CA PHE A 177 -0.72 29.80 11.26
C PHE A 177 -2.04 29.43 11.90
N LEU A 178 -2.48 28.19 11.66
CA LEU A 178 -3.69 27.61 12.25
C LEU A 178 -3.32 26.62 13.34
N GLU A 179 -3.72 26.88 14.56
CA GLU A 179 -3.45 26.03 15.71
C GLU A 179 -4.01 24.62 15.49
N ASN A 180 -3.22 23.57 15.77
CA ASN A 180 -3.55 22.16 15.56
C ASN A 180 -3.99 21.81 14.12
N HIS A 181 -3.46 22.51 13.11
CA HIS A 181 -3.83 22.26 11.72
C HIS A 181 -2.61 22.39 10.77
N GLY A 182 -2.16 23.62 10.52
CA GLY A 182 -1.10 23.86 9.55
C GLY A 182 -0.88 25.36 9.26
N SER A 183 -0.39 25.66 8.06
CA SER A 183 -0.04 27.02 7.66
C SER A 183 -0.51 27.37 6.26
N PHE A 184 -0.86 28.65 6.04
CA PHE A 184 -1.01 29.24 4.72
C PHE A 184 0.15 30.21 4.48
N VAL A 185 0.69 30.18 3.26
CA VAL A 185 1.61 31.19 2.75
C VAL A 185 1.07 31.72 1.44
N GLY A 186 0.89 33.05 1.36
CA GLY A 186 0.45 33.76 0.15
C GLY A 186 1.53 34.67 -0.41
N ALA A 187 1.76 34.62 -1.72
CA ALA A 187 2.67 35.52 -2.42
C ALA A 187 2.27 35.74 -3.90
N ASN A 188 2.95 36.65 -4.59
CA ASN A 188 2.69 36.90 -6.01
C ASN A 188 3.56 36.06 -6.94
N SER A 189 4.54 35.34 -6.42
CA SER A 189 5.34 34.34 -7.14
C SER A 189 5.56 33.07 -6.30
N THR A 190 5.85 31.97 -6.96
CA THR A 190 6.12 30.69 -6.31
C THR A 190 7.50 30.67 -5.63
N GLU A 191 8.48 31.43 -6.14
CA GLU A 191 9.81 31.60 -5.56
C GLU A 191 9.73 32.32 -4.22
N GLU A 192 8.88 33.34 -4.11
CA GLU A 192 8.66 34.05 -2.86
C GLU A 192 8.04 33.12 -1.79
N ILE A 193 7.10 32.27 -2.16
CA ILE A 193 6.52 31.26 -1.25
C ILE A 193 7.60 30.31 -0.71
N LYS A 194 8.48 29.82 -1.59
CA LYS A 194 9.59 28.93 -1.18
C LYS A 194 10.52 29.65 -0.18
N ARG A 195 10.92 30.88 -0.49
CA ARG A 195 11.75 31.70 0.41
C ARG A 195 11.10 31.90 1.77
N ILE A 196 9.80 32.21 1.81
CA ILE A 196 9.06 32.39 3.07
C ILE A 196 9.04 31.09 3.90
N TYR A 197 8.73 29.93 3.28
CA TYR A 197 8.76 28.66 3.99
C TYR A 197 10.18 28.32 4.50
N ASP A 198 11.22 28.55 3.70
CA ASP A 198 12.61 28.33 4.11
C ASP A 198 12.97 29.19 5.32
N GLU A 199 12.59 30.46 5.33
CA GLU A 199 12.82 31.38 6.47
C GLU A 199 12.05 30.93 7.72
N ILE A 200 10.80 30.47 7.58
CA ILE A 200 10.01 29.92 8.70
C ILE A 200 10.71 28.69 9.29
N ILE A 201 11.04 27.72 8.43
CA ILE A 201 11.66 26.47 8.86
C ILE A 201 13.01 26.72 9.52
N GLN A 202 13.82 27.63 8.97
CA GLN A 202 15.12 27.98 9.55
C GLN A 202 14.98 28.58 10.96
N LYS A 203 14.09 29.55 11.15
CA LYS A 203 13.82 30.16 12.46
C LYS A 203 13.34 29.13 13.49
N ILE A 204 12.50 28.19 13.08
CA ILE A 204 12.01 27.13 13.97
C ILE A 204 13.16 26.17 14.35
N LYS A 205 13.98 25.76 13.38
CA LYS A 205 15.14 24.89 13.63
C LYS A 205 16.14 25.46 14.62
N GLU A 206 16.31 26.77 14.65
CA GLU A 206 17.19 27.44 15.61
C GLU A 206 16.69 27.37 17.06
N GLN A 207 15.40 27.09 17.27
CA GLN A 207 14.75 27.04 18.59
C GLN A 207 14.45 25.63 19.07
N LEU A 208 14.35 24.66 18.16
CA LEU A 208 13.97 23.29 18.49
C LEU A 208 15.18 22.36 18.47
N THR A 209 15.22 21.43 19.42
CA THR A 209 16.17 20.32 19.36
C THR A 209 15.82 19.43 18.18
N PRO A 210 16.69 19.30 17.17
CA PRO A 210 16.38 18.47 16.01
C PRO A 210 16.22 17.01 16.40
N ILE A 211 15.42 16.29 15.66
CA ILE A 211 15.43 14.83 15.70
C ILE A 211 16.79 14.40 15.11
N SER A 212 17.70 14.00 15.98
CA SER A 212 19.11 13.79 15.62
C SER A 212 19.33 12.53 14.79
N ASP A 213 18.45 11.54 14.95
CA ASP A 213 18.60 10.25 14.29
C ASP A 213 17.24 9.53 14.20
N ILE A 214 16.94 9.00 13.03
CA ILE A 214 15.80 8.08 12.78
C ILE A 214 16.39 6.77 12.26
N THR A 215 17.31 6.18 13.04
CA THR A 215 17.91 4.90 12.69
C THR A 215 16.89 3.79 12.80
N GLN A 216 16.77 2.99 11.74
CA GLN A 216 15.95 1.80 11.74
C GLN A 216 16.49 0.80 12.77
N LEU A 217 15.64 0.34 13.68
CA LEU A 217 15.98 -0.67 14.67
C LEU A 217 15.82 -2.10 14.11
N PRO A 218 16.52 -3.09 14.69
CA PRO A 218 16.42 -4.46 14.27
C PRO A 218 14.98 -4.99 14.33
N TYR A 219 14.62 -5.80 13.35
CA TYR A 219 13.34 -6.50 13.33
C TYR A 219 13.29 -7.58 14.40
N ASN A 220 12.27 -7.60 15.24
CA ASN A 220 12.08 -8.65 16.24
C ASN A 220 11.47 -9.92 15.59
N PRO A 221 12.15 -11.07 15.61
CA PRO A 221 11.65 -12.31 14.99
C PRO A 221 10.30 -12.82 15.53
N ILE A 222 9.90 -12.44 16.74
CA ILE A 222 8.60 -12.80 17.33
C ILE A 222 7.45 -12.32 16.43
N LEU A 223 7.63 -11.19 15.74
CA LEU A 223 6.64 -10.59 14.85
C LEU A 223 6.22 -11.51 13.70
N HIS A 224 7.05 -12.47 13.29
CA HIS A 224 6.66 -13.45 12.26
C HIS A 224 5.49 -14.34 12.69
N LYS A 225 5.29 -14.54 14.00
CA LYS A 225 4.16 -15.29 14.55
C LYS A 225 2.98 -14.37 14.90
N VAL A 226 3.26 -13.12 15.23
CA VAL A 226 2.27 -12.13 15.69
C VAL A 226 1.51 -11.50 14.52
N LEU A 227 2.22 -11.02 13.48
CA LEU A 227 1.62 -10.27 12.39
C LEU A 227 0.56 -11.03 11.60
N PRO A 228 0.75 -12.33 11.23
CA PRO A 228 -0.27 -13.06 10.48
C PRO A 228 -1.59 -13.18 11.24
N THR A 229 -1.52 -13.41 12.54
CA THR A 229 -2.68 -13.51 13.44
C THR A 229 -3.40 -12.16 13.58
N ILE A 230 -2.66 -11.09 13.92
CA ILE A 230 -3.24 -9.74 14.06
C ILE A 230 -3.87 -9.27 12.75
N ARG A 231 -3.21 -9.54 11.61
CA ARG A 231 -3.73 -9.20 10.29
C ARG A 231 -5.14 -9.75 10.08
N ILE A 232 -5.37 -11.00 10.37
CA ILE A 232 -6.66 -11.66 10.17
C ILE A 232 -7.70 -11.19 11.19
N LEU A 233 -7.33 -11.02 12.45
CA LEU A 233 -8.23 -10.50 13.49
C LEU A 233 -8.72 -9.08 13.20
N LEU A 234 -7.92 -8.28 12.50
CA LEU A 234 -8.27 -6.91 12.08
C LEU A 234 -8.84 -6.82 10.67
N SER A 235 -8.96 -7.96 9.98
CA SER A 235 -9.60 -7.99 8.66
C SER A 235 -11.12 -8.02 8.78
N GLY A 236 -11.78 -7.13 8.04
CA GLY A 236 -13.22 -7.21 7.78
C GLY A 236 -13.55 -8.39 6.85
N ASP A 237 -14.48 -8.20 5.92
CA ASP A 237 -14.84 -9.23 4.93
C ASP A 237 -13.66 -9.58 3.99
N GLN A 238 -12.82 -8.62 3.71
CA GLN A 238 -11.60 -8.77 2.91
C GLN A 238 -10.36 -8.69 3.80
N PRO A 239 -9.29 -9.47 3.49
CA PRO A 239 -8.04 -9.39 4.22
C PRO A 239 -7.36 -8.04 3.99
N GLY A 240 -6.86 -7.45 5.07
CA GLY A 240 -6.06 -6.23 5.02
C GLY A 240 -4.56 -6.51 4.86
N VAL A 241 -3.78 -5.45 4.89
CA VAL A 241 -2.31 -5.45 4.93
C VAL A 241 -1.87 -4.83 6.24
N ILE A 242 -0.85 -5.39 6.88
CA ILE A 242 -0.17 -4.75 8.00
C ILE A 242 1.20 -4.27 7.54
N ARG A 243 1.45 -2.98 7.79
CA ARG A 243 2.79 -2.39 7.69
C ARG A 243 3.28 -2.06 9.08
N PHE A 244 4.60 -2.06 9.27
CA PHE A 244 5.17 -1.66 10.55
C PHE A 244 6.38 -0.77 10.36
N ARG A 245 6.68 0.01 11.41
CA ARG A 245 7.85 0.87 11.47
C ARG A 245 8.42 0.83 12.89
N ASN A 246 9.73 0.68 12.98
CA ASN A 246 10.46 0.71 14.24
C ASN A 246 11.78 1.45 14.02
N ASN A 247 11.98 2.54 14.73
CA ASN A 247 13.19 3.34 14.66
C ASN A 247 13.48 3.99 16.02
N SER A 248 14.65 4.62 16.15
CA SER A 248 15.11 5.26 17.38
C SER A 248 14.17 6.35 17.92
N LEU A 249 13.38 7.00 17.06
CA LEU A 249 12.37 7.97 17.50
C LEU A 249 11.14 7.26 18.07
N ILE A 250 10.58 6.28 17.35
CA ILE A 250 9.42 5.48 17.80
C ILE A 250 9.73 4.82 19.14
N ALA A 251 10.93 4.26 19.29
CA ALA A 251 11.37 3.60 20.52
C ALA A 251 11.38 4.49 21.76
N LYS A 252 11.29 5.82 21.63
CA LYS A 252 11.11 6.72 22.78
C LYS A 252 9.67 6.71 23.30
N PHE A 253 8.70 6.33 22.48
CA PHE A 253 7.28 6.44 22.79
C PHE A 253 6.60 5.09 23.00
N ASP A 254 7.21 3.97 22.59
CA ASP A 254 6.62 2.63 22.72
C ASP A 254 7.07 1.87 23.99
N GLN A 255 7.99 2.44 24.81
CA GLN A 255 8.61 1.77 25.96
C GLN A 255 7.63 1.43 27.10
N ASN A 256 6.64 2.27 27.31
CA ASN A 256 5.66 2.12 28.39
C ASN A 256 4.44 3.00 28.12
N GLN A 257 3.38 2.79 28.90
CA GLN A 257 2.12 3.49 28.77
C GLN A 257 2.24 5.01 28.97
N GLN A 258 3.14 5.47 29.83
CA GLN A 258 3.34 6.91 30.07
C GLN A 258 3.90 7.61 28.84
N GLU A 259 4.88 7.01 28.18
CA GLU A 259 5.43 7.55 26.92
C GLU A 259 4.41 7.42 25.78
N PHE A 260 3.68 6.30 25.70
CA PHE A 260 2.60 6.14 24.73
C PHE A 260 1.51 7.22 24.87
N HIS A 261 1.18 7.66 26.08
CA HIS A 261 0.19 8.74 26.27
C HIS A 261 0.53 10.02 25.50
N LYS A 262 1.79 10.28 25.22
CA LYS A 262 2.22 11.45 24.43
C LYS A 262 1.87 11.36 22.93
N ILE A 263 1.47 10.18 22.47
CA ILE A 263 1.08 9.91 21.08
C ILE A 263 -0.27 9.20 20.95
N SER A 264 -1.05 9.15 22.03
CA SER A 264 -2.28 8.35 22.13
C SER A 264 -3.54 9.02 21.57
N LEU A 265 -3.45 10.30 21.24
CA LEU A 265 -4.60 11.11 20.78
C LEU A 265 -4.23 11.94 19.55
N PRO A 266 -5.20 12.29 18.70
CA PRO A 266 -4.93 13.07 17.50
C PRO A 266 -4.55 14.53 17.82
N LEU A 267 -3.66 15.07 16.99
CA LEU A 267 -3.16 16.44 17.04
C LEU A 267 -3.75 17.33 15.95
N THR A 268 -4.07 16.75 14.81
CA THR A 268 -4.56 17.46 13.62
C THR A 268 -5.70 16.69 12.96
N PRO A 269 -6.50 17.34 12.09
CA PRO A 269 -7.54 16.67 11.30
C PRO A 269 -7.03 15.48 10.47
N ASP A 270 -5.88 15.60 9.82
CA ASP A 270 -5.31 14.53 8.99
C ASP A 270 -5.10 13.23 9.78
N ILE A 271 -4.69 13.33 11.02
CA ILE A 271 -4.48 12.15 11.87
C ILE A 271 -5.81 11.39 12.09
N ILE A 272 -6.91 12.09 12.31
CA ILE A 272 -8.23 11.47 12.46
C ILE A 272 -8.65 10.75 11.18
N VAL A 273 -8.42 11.40 10.03
CA VAL A 273 -8.79 10.86 8.71
C VAL A 273 -8.09 9.53 8.43
N TYR A 274 -6.77 9.48 8.63
CA TYR A 274 -5.95 8.34 8.21
C TYR A 274 -5.75 7.29 9.30
N CYS A 275 -5.62 7.71 10.57
CA CYS A 275 -5.27 6.83 11.68
C CYS A 275 -6.46 6.53 12.63
N LYS A 276 -7.62 7.18 12.46
CA LYS A 276 -8.72 7.20 13.43
C LYS A 276 -8.34 7.97 14.71
N THR A 277 -9.19 7.88 15.70
CA THR A 277 -9.12 8.74 16.90
C THR A 277 -8.48 8.06 18.10
N ARG A 278 -8.36 6.74 18.09
CA ARG A 278 -7.80 5.92 19.16
C ARG A 278 -6.89 4.83 18.60
N TYR A 279 -5.87 4.48 19.40
CA TYR A 279 -4.82 3.54 19.03
C TYR A 279 -4.69 2.48 20.11
N LEU A 280 -4.33 1.24 19.72
CA LEU A 280 -4.22 0.12 20.64
C LEU A 280 -2.77 -0.03 21.10
N TYR A 281 -2.53 -0.01 22.41
CA TYR A 281 -1.21 -0.25 23.00
C TYR A 281 -1.14 -1.63 23.66
N ILE A 282 -0.14 -2.43 23.28
CA ILE A 282 0.13 -3.76 23.83
C ILE A 282 1.39 -3.69 24.71
N GLU A 283 1.20 -3.83 26.01
CA GLU A 283 2.28 -3.74 27.02
C GLU A 283 3.30 -4.90 26.94
N HIS A 284 2.88 -6.07 26.43
CA HIS A 284 3.70 -7.28 26.43
C HIS A 284 4.59 -7.36 25.19
N SER A 285 5.88 -7.73 25.41
CA SER A 285 6.85 -7.94 24.33
C SER A 285 7.66 -9.25 24.48
N ALA A 286 7.43 -10.02 25.54
CA ALA A 286 8.29 -11.14 25.90
C ALA A 286 8.13 -12.37 24.99
N THR A 287 6.90 -12.76 24.63
CA THR A 287 6.61 -13.90 23.75
C THR A 287 5.43 -13.60 22.82
N ALA A 288 5.36 -14.29 21.68
CA ALA A 288 4.26 -14.13 20.73
C ALA A 288 2.90 -14.44 21.38
N GLU A 289 2.83 -15.49 22.21
CA GLU A 289 1.61 -15.91 22.91
C GLU A 289 1.08 -14.79 23.82
N LYS A 290 1.95 -14.19 24.64
CA LYS A 290 1.54 -13.08 25.55
C LYS A 290 1.06 -11.86 24.80
N ILE A 291 1.71 -11.51 23.68
CA ILE A 291 1.27 -10.42 22.82
C ILE A 291 -0.12 -10.72 22.25
N LEU A 292 -0.31 -11.91 21.69
CA LEU A 292 -1.57 -12.32 21.07
C LEU A 292 -2.70 -12.48 22.09
N ASP A 293 -2.43 -12.99 23.27
CA ASP A 293 -3.43 -13.11 24.34
C ASP A 293 -3.87 -11.73 24.83
N SER A 294 -2.92 -10.80 25.02
CA SER A 294 -3.22 -9.39 25.34
C SER A 294 -4.04 -8.73 24.22
N PHE A 295 -3.68 -8.98 22.96
CA PHE A 295 -4.40 -8.46 21.82
C PHE A 295 -5.84 -8.98 21.74
N ARG A 296 -6.04 -10.31 21.85
CA ARG A 296 -7.37 -10.94 21.86
C ARG A 296 -8.26 -10.46 23.01
N TYR A 297 -7.66 -10.19 24.16
CA TYR A 297 -8.37 -9.63 25.31
C TYR A 297 -8.80 -8.18 25.07
N GLN A 298 -7.91 -7.33 24.54
CA GLN A 298 -8.18 -5.90 24.39
C GLN A 298 -9.06 -5.56 23.18
N LEU A 299 -8.97 -6.33 22.09
CA LEU A 299 -9.65 -6.02 20.82
C LEU A 299 -11.18 -5.92 20.95
N PRO A 300 -11.90 -6.84 21.62
CA PRO A 300 -13.34 -6.72 21.82
C PRO A 300 -13.73 -5.51 22.66
N HIS A 301 -12.93 -5.15 23.66
CA HIS A 301 -13.15 -3.96 24.49
C HIS A 301 -13.00 -2.69 23.67
N PHE A 302 -11.92 -2.61 22.87
CA PHE A 302 -11.68 -1.51 21.95
C PHE A 302 -12.85 -1.32 20.95
N LEU A 303 -13.30 -2.41 20.35
CA LEU A 303 -14.42 -2.39 19.40
C LEU A 303 -15.73 -1.94 20.07
N SER A 304 -16.01 -2.43 21.29
CA SER A 304 -17.19 -2.05 22.06
C SER A 304 -17.18 -0.58 22.48
N GLU A 305 -16.01 -0.06 22.84
CA GLU A 305 -15.85 1.33 23.32
C GLU A 305 -15.87 2.35 22.17
N TYR A 306 -15.19 2.04 21.04
CA TYR A 306 -14.99 3.01 19.97
C TYR A 306 -15.79 2.72 18.68
N GLY A 307 -16.41 1.55 18.56
CA GLY A 307 -17.27 1.20 17.42
C GLY A 307 -16.52 0.87 16.12
N TYR A 308 -15.18 0.74 16.16
CA TYR A 308 -14.35 0.37 15.01
C TYR A 308 -13.10 -0.41 15.43
N LEU A 309 -12.50 -1.14 14.48
CA LEU A 309 -11.23 -1.85 14.70
C LEU A 309 -10.03 -0.86 14.67
N PRO A 310 -9.02 -1.03 15.53
CA PRO A 310 -7.86 -0.15 15.55
C PRO A 310 -7.11 -0.18 14.22
N LYS A 311 -6.79 1.00 13.68
CA LYS A 311 -5.91 1.15 12.50
C LYS A 311 -4.44 1.23 12.88
N VAL A 312 -4.15 1.70 14.08
CA VAL A 312 -2.79 1.82 14.62
C VAL A 312 -2.68 1.00 15.88
N ILE A 313 -1.64 0.18 15.93
CA ILE A 313 -1.28 -0.63 17.08
C ILE A 313 0.17 -0.32 17.45
N ILE A 314 0.42 -0.14 18.72
CA ILE A 314 1.78 -0.01 19.25
C ILE A 314 2.05 -1.22 20.12
N ILE A 315 3.14 -1.92 19.84
CA ILE A 315 3.60 -3.03 20.68
C ILE A 315 4.90 -2.58 21.35
N LYS A 316 4.90 -2.62 22.68
CA LYS A 316 6.04 -2.23 23.50
C LYS A 316 7.35 -2.83 22.96
N ASP A 317 8.37 -1.98 22.83
CA ASP A 317 9.73 -2.31 22.36
C ASP A 317 9.79 -2.94 20.93
N MET A 318 8.68 -2.87 20.16
CA MET A 318 8.61 -3.45 18.82
C MET A 318 8.22 -2.45 17.73
N GLY A 319 7.63 -1.30 18.13
CA GLY A 319 7.29 -0.23 17.20
C GLY A 319 5.79 -0.05 16.95
N VAL A 320 5.50 0.62 15.83
CA VAL A 320 4.17 1.01 15.38
C VAL A 320 3.74 0.16 14.19
N PHE A 321 2.51 -0.33 14.24
CA PHE A 321 1.88 -1.15 13.21
C PHE A 321 0.64 -0.44 12.70
N ALA A 322 0.52 -0.30 11.40
CA ALA A 322 -0.68 0.24 10.76
C ALA A 322 -1.37 -0.83 9.91
N VAL A 323 -2.69 -0.86 10.03
CA VAL A 323 -3.55 -1.77 9.30
C VAL A 323 -4.32 -0.99 8.25
N GLY A 324 -4.24 -1.45 7.03
CA GLY A 324 -4.96 -0.87 5.90
C GLY A 324 -5.68 -1.92 5.07
N GLU A 325 -6.73 -1.50 4.41
CA GLU A 325 -7.43 -2.34 3.44
C GLU A 325 -6.56 -2.61 2.21
N THR A 326 -5.59 -1.73 1.94
CA THR A 326 -4.62 -1.86 0.85
C THR A 326 -3.21 -1.57 1.36
N PHE A 327 -2.19 -1.96 0.60
CA PHE A 327 -0.81 -1.61 0.91
C PHE A 327 -0.62 -0.09 1.05
N VAL A 328 -1.16 0.68 0.10
CA VAL A 328 -1.04 2.15 0.13
C VAL A 328 -1.74 2.74 1.34
N SER A 329 -2.92 2.25 1.73
CA SER A 329 -3.63 2.78 2.90
C SER A 329 -2.92 2.48 4.22
N ALA A 330 -2.29 1.30 4.35
CA ALA A 330 -1.49 0.95 5.51
C ALA A 330 -0.22 1.80 5.61
N GLU A 331 0.48 2.00 4.48
CA GLU A 331 1.69 2.83 4.42
C GLU A 331 1.38 4.31 4.71
N THR A 332 0.28 4.84 4.15
CA THR A 332 -0.19 6.19 4.45
C THR A 332 -0.52 6.38 5.93
N CYS A 333 -1.18 5.39 6.54
CA CYS A 333 -1.48 5.42 7.97
C CYS A 333 -0.20 5.46 8.81
N LEU A 334 0.83 4.66 8.45
CA LEU A 334 2.15 4.73 9.10
C LEU A 334 2.83 6.08 8.94
N ASP A 335 2.81 6.65 7.73
CA ASP A 335 3.43 7.95 7.46
C ASP A 335 2.80 9.06 8.31
N VAL A 336 1.46 9.09 8.37
CA VAL A 336 0.71 10.08 9.16
C VAL A 336 0.91 9.87 10.66
N TYR A 337 0.98 8.62 11.10
CA TYR A 337 1.21 8.35 12.53
C TYR A 337 2.65 8.64 12.96
N GLU A 338 3.64 8.38 12.10
CA GLU A 338 5.03 8.78 12.36
C GLU A 338 5.17 10.31 12.38
N ASP A 339 4.42 11.03 11.58
CA ASP A 339 4.37 12.49 11.64
C ASP A 339 3.76 12.97 12.97
N LEU A 340 2.69 12.34 13.46
CA LEU A 340 2.18 12.59 14.82
C LEU A 340 3.28 12.42 15.88
N ILE A 341 4.09 11.37 15.76
CA ILE A 341 5.21 11.12 16.70
C ILE A 341 6.26 12.24 16.60
N LYS A 342 6.63 12.66 15.39
CA LYS A 342 7.55 13.78 15.17
C LYS A 342 7.01 15.10 15.73
N ILE A 343 5.75 15.41 15.47
CA ILE A 343 5.05 16.58 15.99
C ILE A 343 5.03 16.55 17.52
N SER A 344 4.67 15.40 18.12
CA SER A 344 4.66 15.22 19.59
C SER A 344 6.05 15.41 20.21
N TYR A 345 7.09 14.90 19.53
CA TYR A 345 8.46 15.11 19.95
C TYR A 345 8.80 16.62 20.01
N TYR A 346 8.55 17.37 18.96
CA TYR A 346 8.81 18.81 18.92
C TYR A 346 7.94 19.60 19.88
N ALA A 347 6.64 19.28 19.96
CA ALA A 347 5.70 19.96 20.87
C ALA A 347 6.07 19.78 22.33
N SER A 348 6.72 18.66 22.70
CA SER A 348 7.18 18.42 24.07
C SER A 348 8.21 19.46 24.53
N PHE A 349 9.01 20.04 23.65
CA PHE A 349 9.95 21.14 23.92
C PHE A 349 9.29 22.52 23.88
N CYS A 350 8.05 22.60 23.40
CA CYS A 350 7.28 23.84 23.23
C CYS A 350 6.23 24.05 24.32
N GLY A 351 6.50 23.65 25.57
CA GLY A 351 5.56 23.76 26.69
C GLY A 351 4.60 22.59 26.83
N GLY A 352 4.80 21.51 26.08
CA GLY A 352 4.02 20.28 26.12
C GLY A 352 2.99 20.17 24.99
N ILE A 353 2.53 18.96 24.78
CA ILE A 353 1.61 18.60 23.69
C ILE A 353 0.20 19.13 23.98
N LYS A 354 -0.45 19.67 22.93
CA LYS A 354 -1.85 20.07 22.94
C LYS A 354 -2.63 19.18 21.98
N PHE A 355 -3.34 18.20 22.52
CA PHE A 355 -4.24 17.36 21.75
C PHE A 355 -5.54 18.08 21.39
N LEU A 356 -6.22 17.58 20.37
CA LEU A 356 -7.61 17.95 20.10
C LEU A 356 -8.51 17.44 21.24
N ILE A 357 -9.49 18.26 21.65
CA ILE A 357 -10.46 17.88 22.67
C ILE A 357 -11.56 17.00 22.06
N PRO A 358 -12.32 16.23 22.90
CA PRO A 358 -13.32 15.28 22.40
C PRO A 358 -14.32 15.88 21.41
N GLU A 359 -14.81 17.07 21.66
CA GLU A 359 -15.80 17.76 20.82
C GLU A 359 -15.24 18.08 19.43
N GLN A 360 -13.97 18.51 19.35
CA GLN A 360 -13.25 18.77 18.10
C GLN A 360 -13.01 17.48 17.31
N VAL A 361 -12.66 16.41 18.02
CA VAL A 361 -12.46 15.08 17.44
C VAL A 361 -13.77 14.56 16.85
N GLU A 362 -14.86 14.65 17.58
CA GLU A 362 -16.18 14.19 17.14
C GLU A 362 -16.67 14.96 15.91
N PHE A 363 -16.47 16.28 15.87
CA PHE A 363 -16.81 17.11 14.72
C PHE A 363 -16.10 16.62 13.44
N ILE A 364 -14.78 16.43 13.50
CA ILE A 364 -14.00 16.01 12.34
C ILE A 364 -14.36 14.58 11.92
N ASP A 365 -14.57 13.66 12.87
CA ASP A 365 -14.87 12.25 12.56
C ASP A 365 -16.24 12.10 11.89
N LYS A 366 -17.21 12.96 12.24
CA LYS A 366 -18.54 12.99 11.62
C LYS A 366 -18.58 13.80 10.33
N TRP A 367 -17.63 14.67 10.10
CA TRP A 367 -17.70 15.59 8.97
C TRP A 367 -17.69 14.86 7.62
N GLU A 368 -18.67 15.21 6.77
CA GLU A 368 -18.93 14.51 5.50
C GLU A 368 -17.73 14.45 4.54
N VAL A 369 -16.92 15.50 4.50
CA VAL A 369 -15.76 15.59 3.59
C VAL A 369 -14.71 14.55 3.97
N GLU A 370 -14.46 14.39 5.24
CA GLU A 370 -13.47 13.44 5.74
C GLU A 370 -13.97 11.99 5.59
N ASN A 371 -15.28 11.78 5.83
CA ASN A 371 -15.94 10.51 5.51
C ASN A 371 -15.90 10.18 4.01
N TYR A 372 -15.99 11.21 3.15
CA TYR A 372 -15.87 11.02 1.70
C TYR A 372 -14.44 10.62 1.28
N ARG A 373 -13.40 11.25 1.82
CA ARG A 373 -12.01 10.84 1.59
C ARG A 373 -11.80 9.37 1.96
N ARG A 374 -12.36 8.93 3.10
CA ARG A 374 -12.38 7.52 3.51
C ARG A 374 -13.11 6.64 2.50
N LYS A 375 -14.30 7.03 2.02
CA LYS A 375 -15.08 6.27 1.02
C LYS A 375 -14.37 6.18 -0.32
N VAL A 376 -13.80 7.26 -0.83
CA VAL A 376 -13.04 7.25 -2.10
C VAL A 376 -11.82 6.34 -2.01
N ALA A 377 -11.17 6.28 -0.85
CA ALA A 377 -10.10 5.32 -0.61
C ALA A 377 -10.59 3.86 -0.67
N LEU A 378 -11.87 3.60 -0.35
CA LEU A 378 -12.47 2.27 -0.26
C LEU A 378 -13.10 1.77 -1.58
N THR A 379 -13.73 2.65 -2.37
CA THR A 379 -14.66 2.25 -3.44
C THR A 379 -14.04 2.07 -4.83
N ALA A 380 -12.79 2.35 -5.03
CA ALA A 380 -12.14 2.16 -6.33
C ALA A 380 -11.71 0.71 -6.57
N GLY A 381 -12.65 -0.19 -6.79
CA GLY A 381 -12.41 -1.57 -7.22
C GLY A 381 -13.68 -2.44 -7.09
N SER A 382 -13.99 -3.25 -8.11
CA SER A 382 -14.98 -4.31 -7.99
C SER A 382 -14.61 -5.27 -6.86
N VAL A 383 -15.59 -5.77 -6.10
CA VAL A 383 -15.39 -6.75 -5.03
C VAL A 383 -14.91 -8.08 -5.65
N ASN A 384 -13.60 -8.20 -5.85
CA ASN A 384 -12.94 -9.44 -6.24
C ASN A 384 -12.43 -10.12 -4.96
N LYS A 385 -12.72 -11.41 -4.77
CA LYS A 385 -12.23 -12.22 -3.63
C LYS A 385 -10.71 -12.21 -3.48
N LEU A 386 -9.97 -11.82 -4.52
CA LEU A 386 -8.50 -11.72 -4.52
C LEU A 386 -7.98 -10.35 -4.07
N ASN A 387 -8.83 -9.34 -3.96
CA ASN A 387 -8.40 -7.99 -3.55
C ASN A 387 -7.57 -8.04 -2.26
N ASN A 388 -6.41 -7.41 -2.30
CA ASN A 388 -5.48 -7.22 -1.18
C ASN A 388 -4.89 -8.50 -0.59
N LYS A 389 -5.25 -9.69 -1.10
CA LYS A 389 -4.57 -10.93 -0.74
C LYS A 389 -3.09 -10.86 -1.11
N ILE A 390 -2.29 -11.65 -0.43
CA ILE A 390 -0.84 -11.69 -0.56
C ILE A 390 -0.46 -12.99 -1.25
N ALA A 391 0.23 -12.88 -2.39
CA ALA A 391 0.70 -14.04 -3.17
C ALA A 391 2.21 -14.05 -3.28
N ILE A 392 2.79 -15.26 -3.22
CA ILE A 392 4.17 -15.53 -3.62
C ILE A 392 4.14 -16.34 -4.92
N VAL A 393 4.97 -15.97 -5.90
CA VAL A 393 5.18 -16.74 -7.12
C VAL A 393 6.66 -17.07 -7.25
N THR A 394 7.03 -18.36 -7.10
CA THR A 394 8.41 -18.81 -7.27
C THR A 394 8.72 -19.05 -8.75
N GLY A 395 9.97 -18.78 -9.17
CA GLY A 395 10.30 -18.73 -10.61
C GLY A 395 9.51 -17.62 -11.32
N GLY A 396 9.24 -16.51 -10.57
CA GLY A 396 8.36 -15.42 -10.99
C GLY A 396 9.01 -14.41 -11.95
N GLY A 397 10.31 -14.56 -12.27
CA GLY A 397 11.03 -13.62 -13.13
C GLY A 397 10.81 -13.83 -14.62
N GLN A 398 10.29 -14.99 -15.06
CA GLN A 398 10.08 -15.32 -16.47
C GLN A 398 8.98 -16.36 -16.69
N GLY A 399 8.63 -16.60 -17.94
CA GLY A 399 7.72 -17.68 -18.36
C GLY A 399 6.33 -17.59 -17.71
N PHE A 400 5.75 -18.75 -17.36
CA PHE A 400 4.46 -18.79 -16.65
C PHE A 400 4.50 -18.02 -15.33
N GLY A 401 5.61 -18.12 -14.58
CA GLY A 401 5.73 -17.44 -13.29
C GLY A 401 5.58 -15.93 -13.41
N ALA A 402 6.25 -15.28 -14.36
CA ALA A 402 6.13 -13.85 -14.58
C ALA A 402 4.71 -13.45 -15.02
N GLY A 403 4.11 -14.23 -15.92
CA GLY A 403 2.74 -13.99 -16.37
C GLY A 403 1.70 -14.15 -15.24
N ILE A 404 1.86 -15.18 -14.39
CA ILE A 404 1.01 -15.41 -13.21
C ILE A 404 1.18 -14.24 -12.22
N ALA A 405 2.42 -13.84 -11.92
CA ALA A 405 2.69 -12.73 -11.01
C ALA A 405 2.06 -11.41 -11.49
N GLU A 406 2.20 -11.09 -12.78
CA GLU A 406 1.57 -9.91 -13.36
C GLU A 406 0.03 -10.01 -13.35
N SER A 407 -0.53 -11.16 -13.69
CA SER A 407 -2.00 -11.37 -13.68
C SER A 407 -2.60 -11.21 -12.27
N LEU A 408 -1.96 -11.79 -11.24
CA LEU A 408 -2.40 -11.66 -9.85
C LEU A 408 -2.29 -10.21 -9.36
N PHE A 409 -1.23 -9.50 -9.76
CA PHE A 409 -1.08 -8.08 -9.46
C PHE A 409 -2.20 -7.23 -10.08
N LEU A 410 -2.55 -7.49 -11.34
CA LEU A 410 -3.67 -6.80 -12.03
C LEU A 410 -5.04 -7.13 -11.44
N LEU A 411 -5.16 -8.24 -10.72
CA LEU A 411 -6.33 -8.61 -9.91
C LEU A 411 -6.29 -8.01 -8.49
N ASN A 412 -5.46 -7.00 -8.27
CA ASN A 412 -5.27 -6.26 -7.03
C ASN A 412 -4.68 -7.07 -5.86
N MET A 413 -3.96 -8.15 -6.11
CA MET A 413 -3.18 -8.83 -5.08
C MET A 413 -1.84 -8.12 -4.83
N ASN A 414 -1.33 -8.23 -3.62
CA ASN A 414 0.07 -7.92 -3.33
C ASN A 414 0.92 -9.13 -3.74
N VAL A 415 2.01 -8.93 -4.48
CA VAL A 415 2.74 -10.03 -5.11
C VAL A 415 4.22 -9.99 -4.76
N VAL A 416 4.72 -11.12 -4.26
CA VAL A 416 6.15 -11.38 -4.10
C VAL A 416 6.64 -12.22 -5.30
N ILE A 417 7.51 -11.62 -6.09
CA ILE A 417 8.19 -12.25 -7.22
C ILE A 417 9.46 -12.90 -6.67
N ALA A 418 9.48 -14.21 -6.53
CA ALA A 418 10.61 -14.94 -6.00
C ALA A 418 11.35 -15.66 -7.13
N ASP A 419 12.61 -15.31 -7.37
CA ASP A 419 13.44 -15.90 -8.44
C ASP A 419 14.92 -15.85 -8.08
N LEU A 420 15.72 -16.72 -8.69
CA LEU A 420 17.18 -16.63 -8.64
C LEU A 420 17.72 -15.47 -9.49
N ASN A 421 17.02 -15.12 -10.57
CA ASN A 421 17.42 -14.10 -11.51
C ASN A 421 16.95 -12.71 -11.02
N GLU A 422 17.89 -12.01 -10.38
CA GLU A 422 17.65 -10.67 -9.83
C GLU A 422 17.26 -9.64 -10.90
N SER A 423 17.85 -9.73 -12.08
CA SER A 423 17.62 -8.76 -13.15
C SER A 423 16.17 -8.80 -13.64
N THR A 424 15.68 -10.00 -14.01
CA THR A 424 14.31 -10.16 -14.53
C THR A 424 13.27 -9.95 -13.44
N GLY A 425 13.52 -10.44 -12.22
CA GLY A 425 12.62 -10.30 -11.08
C GLY A 425 12.46 -8.85 -10.63
N ASN A 426 13.57 -8.11 -10.46
CA ASN A 426 13.53 -6.68 -10.12
C ASN A 426 12.88 -5.83 -11.23
N SER A 427 13.18 -6.13 -12.49
CA SER A 427 12.55 -5.43 -13.63
C SER A 427 11.03 -5.57 -13.61
N LEU A 428 10.53 -6.79 -13.38
CA LEU A 428 9.08 -7.04 -13.28
C LEU A 428 8.47 -6.32 -12.07
N ALA A 429 9.06 -6.44 -10.89
CA ALA A 429 8.57 -5.78 -9.67
C ALA A 429 8.50 -4.24 -9.85
N THR A 430 9.54 -3.65 -10.44
CA THR A 430 9.60 -2.21 -10.72
C THR A 430 8.52 -1.79 -11.72
N ARG A 431 8.36 -2.54 -12.82
CA ARG A 431 7.35 -2.27 -13.85
C ARG A 431 5.93 -2.37 -13.30
N LEU A 432 5.65 -3.34 -12.44
CA LEU A 432 4.34 -3.47 -11.79
C LEU A 432 4.10 -2.36 -10.79
N SER A 433 5.08 -2.03 -9.95
CA SER A 433 4.97 -0.96 -8.96
C SER A 433 4.85 0.44 -9.57
N ALA A 434 5.29 0.64 -10.82
CA ALA A 434 5.09 1.89 -11.55
C ALA A 434 3.62 2.12 -12.00
N LYS A 435 2.80 1.07 -11.98
CA LYS A 435 1.36 1.17 -12.25
C LYS A 435 0.67 1.73 -11.01
N LYS A 436 0.41 3.00 -10.88
CA LYS A 436 -0.22 3.69 -9.74
C LYS A 436 -1.47 2.98 -9.16
N THR A 437 -1.27 1.76 -8.67
CA THR A 437 -2.28 0.89 -8.05
C THR A 437 -2.16 0.95 -6.53
N LYS A 438 -3.14 0.39 -5.82
CA LYS A 438 -3.17 0.39 -4.34
C LYS A 438 -2.45 -0.79 -3.71
N ASN A 439 -2.09 -1.79 -4.51
CA ASN A 439 -1.30 -2.97 -4.16
C ASN A 439 0.19 -2.78 -4.48
N LYS A 440 1.02 -3.73 -4.04
CA LYS A 440 2.48 -3.67 -4.18
C LYS A 440 3.03 -4.97 -4.76
N ALA A 441 4.02 -4.86 -5.65
CA ALA A 441 4.87 -5.96 -6.07
C ALA A 441 6.28 -5.76 -5.53
N ILE A 442 6.90 -6.81 -5.00
CA ILE A 442 8.30 -6.82 -4.56
C ILE A 442 9.02 -8.01 -5.18
N PHE A 443 10.34 -7.89 -5.28
CA PHE A 443 11.22 -8.99 -5.65
C PHE A 443 11.96 -9.52 -4.42
N VAL A 444 12.10 -10.84 -4.33
CA VAL A 444 12.92 -11.51 -3.32
C VAL A 444 13.78 -12.56 -4.04
N ARG A 445 15.11 -12.42 -3.97
CA ARG A 445 16.03 -13.43 -4.49
C ARG A 445 15.86 -14.73 -3.73
N THR A 446 15.49 -15.81 -4.42
CA THR A 446 15.15 -17.08 -3.79
C THR A 446 15.67 -18.26 -4.57
N ASP A 447 16.43 -19.13 -3.92
CA ASP A 447 16.73 -20.48 -4.37
C ASP A 447 15.77 -21.46 -3.70
N VAL A 448 14.81 -22.01 -4.45
CA VAL A 448 13.83 -22.94 -3.88
C VAL A 448 14.44 -24.28 -3.44
N SER A 449 15.62 -24.65 -3.95
CA SER A 449 16.33 -25.86 -3.53
C SER A 449 16.98 -25.73 -2.14
N ASP A 450 17.16 -24.48 -1.65
CA ASP A 450 17.66 -24.16 -0.33
C ASP A 450 16.52 -23.80 0.63
N ALA A 451 16.34 -24.60 1.67
CA ALA A 451 15.30 -24.40 2.68
C ALA A 451 15.43 -23.07 3.44
N ALA A 452 16.68 -22.59 3.68
CA ALA A 452 16.91 -21.32 4.36
C ALA A 452 16.49 -20.14 3.48
N SER A 453 16.79 -20.18 2.19
CA SER A 453 16.38 -19.17 1.22
C SER A 453 14.85 -19.09 1.09
N VAL A 454 14.16 -20.23 1.04
CA VAL A 454 12.68 -20.26 1.02
C VAL A 454 12.09 -19.71 2.32
N LYS A 455 12.67 -20.08 3.47
CA LYS A 455 12.23 -19.54 4.75
C LYS A 455 12.38 -18.01 4.80
N ASP A 456 13.49 -17.45 4.35
CA ASP A 456 13.73 -16.02 4.31
C ASP A 456 12.74 -15.28 3.38
N MET A 457 12.39 -15.87 2.23
CA MET A 457 11.33 -15.37 1.34
C MET A 457 9.99 -15.25 2.08
N ILE A 458 9.58 -16.28 2.83
CA ILE A 458 8.34 -16.24 3.62
C ILE A 458 8.41 -15.18 4.72
N LEU A 459 9.51 -15.10 5.46
CA LEU A 459 9.70 -14.11 6.53
C LEU A 459 9.71 -12.67 5.98
N THR A 460 10.30 -12.46 4.81
CA THR A 460 10.26 -11.17 4.11
C THR A 460 8.83 -10.82 3.68
N THR A 461 8.06 -11.79 3.21
CA THR A 461 6.64 -11.58 2.87
C THR A 461 5.82 -11.15 4.08
N ILE A 462 6.01 -11.79 5.24
CA ILE A 462 5.33 -11.39 6.49
C ILE A 462 5.74 -9.98 6.90
N ARG A 463 7.04 -9.67 6.83
CA ARG A 463 7.55 -8.34 7.18
C ARG A 463 6.96 -7.25 6.30
N GLU A 464 6.79 -7.51 5.00
CA GLU A 464 6.32 -6.51 4.04
C GLU A 464 4.79 -6.36 4.01
N PHE A 465 4.03 -7.42 4.30
CA PHE A 465 2.57 -7.42 4.10
C PHE A 465 1.77 -7.90 5.31
N GLY A 466 2.41 -8.49 6.30
CA GLY A 466 1.77 -9.01 7.51
C GLY A 466 1.25 -10.44 7.42
N GLY A 467 1.41 -11.15 6.30
CA GLY A 467 0.90 -12.53 6.17
C GLY A 467 1.09 -13.13 4.78
N LEU A 468 0.37 -14.24 4.48
CA LEU A 468 0.44 -14.95 3.20
C LEU A 468 -0.88 -15.68 2.92
N ASP A 469 -1.47 -15.50 1.72
CA ASP A 469 -2.75 -16.10 1.36
C ASP A 469 -2.66 -17.13 0.24
N LEU A 470 -1.66 -16.98 -0.65
CA LEU A 470 -1.46 -17.84 -1.82
C LEU A 470 0.02 -18.03 -2.08
N ILE A 471 0.47 -19.25 -2.27
CA ILE A 471 1.79 -19.52 -2.82
C ILE A 471 1.68 -20.35 -4.09
N ILE A 472 2.32 -19.86 -5.15
CA ILE A 472 2.46 -20.55 -6.43
C ILE A 472 3.88 -21.11 -6.52
N SER A 473 4.02 -22.42 -6.29
CA SER A 473 5.28 -23.16 -6.48
C SER A 473 5.44 -23.44 -7.97
N ASN A 474 6.01 -22.48 -8.69
CA ASN A 474 6.20 -22.54 -10.15
C ASN A 474 7.67 -22.78 -10.55
N ALA A 475 8.64 -22.40 -9.73
CA ALA A 475 10.07 -22.59 -10.05
C ALA A 475 10.34 -24.03 -10.49
N GLY A 476 11.05 -24.18 -11.59
CA GLY A 476 11.37 -25.48 -12.14
C GLY A 476 12.43 -25.40 -13.24
N ILE A 477 13.25 -26.42 -13.33
CA ILE A 477 14.26 -26.61 -14.35
C ILE A 477 14.06 -27.94 -15.07
N LEU A 478 14.47 -27.99 -16.33
CA LEU A 478 14.43 -29.17 -17.15
C LEU A 478 15.78 -29.35 -17.84
N LYS A 479 16.35 -30.53 -17.72
CA LYS A 479 17.48 -30.98 -18.53
C LYS A 479 17.09 -32.31 -19.16
N ALA A 480 17.04 -32.32 -20.49
CA ALA A 480 16.77 -33.55 -21.23
C ALA A 480 18.03 -34.43 -21.28
N GLY A 481 17.86 -35.75 -21.22
CA GLY A 481 18.92 -36.74 -21.33
C GLY A 481 18.39 -38.15 -21.12
N GLY A 482 18.98 -39.14 -21.78
CA GLY A 482 18.74 -40.58 -21.54
C GLY A 482 19.49 -41.06 -20.31
N LEU A 483 19.30 -42.34 -19.94
CA LEU A 483 19.98 -42.95 -18.77
C LEU A 483 21.51 -42.92 -18.90
N ASP A 484 22.00 -43.06 -20.12
CA ASP A 484 23.44 -43.05 -20.39
C ASP A 484 24.05 -41.64 -20.46
N GLU A 485 23.22 -40.60 -20.48
CA GLU A 485 23.63 -39.21 -20.66
C GLU A 485 23.46 -38.35 -19.37
N MET A 486 22.58 -38.78 -18.47
CA MET A 486 22.26 -38.03 -17.27
C MET A 486 23.22 -38.37 -16.14
N ASP A 487 24.01 -37.39 -15.71
CA ASP A 487 24.85 -37.54 -14.53
C ASP A 487 24.05 -37.34 -13.20
N ALA A 488 24.63 -37.83 -12.10
CA ALA A 488 24.00 -37.79 -10.78
C ALA A 488 23.83 -36.37 -10.26
N GLU A 489 24.71 -35.42 -10.59
CA GLU A 489 24.63 -34.02 -10.17
C GLU A 489 23.45 -33.31 -10.84
N THR A 490 23.32 -33.47 -12.15
CA THR A 490 22.20 -32.95 -12.94
C THR A 490 20.85 -33.53 -12.46
N PHE A 491 20.81 -34.83 -12.17
CA PHE A 491 19.64 -35.49 -11.61
C PHE A 491 19.26 -34.88 -10.24
N SER A 492 20.24 -34.79 -9.33
CA SER A 492 20.05 -34.22 -7.99
C SER A 492 19.61 -32.75 -8.03
N LYS A 493 20.22 -31.94 -8.90
CA LYS A 493 19.83 -30.54 -9.09
C LYS A 493 18.41 -30.43 -9.63
N THR A 494 18.03 -31.23 -10.61
CA THR A 494 16.67 -31.24 -11.16
C THR A 494 15.64 -31.62 -10.11
N THR A 495 15.92 -32.64 -9.30
CA THR A 495 15.07 -33.08 -8.20
C THR A 495 15.02 -32.04 -7.08
N GLY A 496 16.15 -31.45 -6.72
CA GLY A 496 16.26 -30.39 -5.71
C GLY A 496 15.35 -29.21 -6.00
N VAL A 497 15.34 -28.72 -7.23
CA VAL A 497 14.49 -27.59 -7.61
C VAL A 497 13.01 -27.99 -7.75
N ASN A 498 12.72 -29.06 -8.53
CA ASN A 498 11.32 -29.38 -8.89
C ASN A 498 10.52 -30.13 -7.82
N TYR A 499 11.18 -30.88 -6.92
CA TYR A 499 10.54 -31.69 -5.88
C TYR A 499 10.78 -31.13 -4.48
N ASN A 500 12.07 -30.99 -4.07
CA ASN A 500 12.39 -30.46 -2.75
C ASN A 500 11.95 -28.99 -2.63
N GLY A 501 12.10 -28.18 -3.71
CA GLY A 501 11.62 -26.79 -3.75
C GLY A 501 10.13 -26.67 -3.47
N TYR A 502 9.30 -27.55 -4.00
CA TYR A 502 7.87 -27.59 -3.70
C TYR A 502 7.61 -27.94 -2.24
N PHE A 503 8.32 -28.94 -1.70
CA PHE A 503 8.24 -29.27 -0.28
C PHE A 503 8.61 -28.09 0.63
N HIS A 504 9.72 -27.38 0.34
CA HIS A 504 10.14 -26.23 1.12
C HIS A 504 9.08 -25.12 1.09
N CYS A 505 8.53 -24.83 -0.10
CA CYS A 505 7.46 -23.84 -0.26
C CYS A 505 6.22 -24.21 0.57
N ALA A 506 5.75 -25.45 0.46
CA ALA A 506 4.56 -25.91 1.19
C ALA A 506 4.79 -25.89 2.72
N LYS A 507 5.97 -26.36 3.17
CA LYS A 507 6.33 -26.39 4.59
C LYS A 507 6.26 -25.01 5.22
N PHE A 508 7.01 -24.04 4.72
CA PHE A 508 7.12 -22.73 5.37
C PHE A 508 5.87 -21.85 5.13
N ALA A 509 5.19 -21.97 4.00
CA ALA A 509 3.92 -21.28 3.78
C ALA A 509 2.82 -21.78 4.71
N SER A 510 2.70 -23.10 4.90
CA SER A 510 1.66 -23.67 5.76
C SER A 510 1.80 -23.26 7.24
N GLU A 511 3.01 -23.02 7.74
CA GLU A 511 3.24 -22.50 9.09
C GLU A 511 2.53 -21.14 9.31
N VAL A 512 2.64 -20.24 8.34
CA VAL A 512 2.00 -18.91 8.37
C VAL A 512 0.49 -19.02 8.16
N MET A 513 0.06 -19.80 7.19
CA MET A 513 -1.35 -19.98 6.84
C MET A 513 -2.15 -20.61 7.98
N LYS A 514 -1.56 -21.55 8.74
CA LYS A 514 -2.16 -22.12 9.96
C LYS A 514 -2.47 -21.04 10.99
N LEU A 515 -1.50 -20.14 11.28
CA LEU A 515 -1.68 -19.03 12.22
C LEU A 515 -2.85 -18.11 11.82
N GLN A 516 -2.97 -17.83 10.52
CA GLN A 516 -4.03 -16.99 9.98
C GLN A 516 -5.40 -17.67 10.05
N ASN A 517 -5.48 -18.88 9.52
CA ASN A 517 -6.76 -19.56 9.32
C ASN A 517 -7.41 -20.02 10.64
N GLN A 518 -6.63 -20.19 11.72
CA GLN A 518 -7.15 -20.48 13.05
C GLN A 518 -8.02 -19.37 13.63
N GLU A 519 -7.72 -18.11 13.29
CA GLU A 519 -8.37 -16.93 13.87
C GLU A 519 -9.70 -16.58 13.20
N LYS A 520 -9.96 -17.06 11.97
CA LYS A 520 -11.16 -16.69 11.22
C LYS A 520 -11.82 -17.91 10.58
N PRO A 521 -12.95 -18.40 11.13
CA PRO A 521 -13.76 -19.43 10.49
C PRO A 521 -14.14 -19.04 9.06
N GLY A 522 -14.03 -19.97 8.11
CA GLY A 522 -14.33 -19.71 6.69
C GLY A 522 -13.24 -18.99 5.90
N TYR A 523 -12.09 -18.70 6.52
CA TYR A 523 -10.94 -18.17 5.79
C TYR A 523 -10.09 -19.31 5.20
N PHE A 524 -9.89 -19.25 3.87
CA PHE A 524 -9.12 -20.25 3.12
C PHE A 524 -7.86 -19.62 2.51
N THR A 525 -6.80 -20.42 2.51
CA THR A 525 -5.52 -20.11 1.85
C THR A 525 -5.13 -21.23 0.91
N ASP A 526 -4.24 -20.94 -0.05
CA ASP A 526 -3.93 -21.85 -1.15
C ASP A 526 -2.44 -22.08 -1.33
N ILE A 527 -2.07 -23.35 -1.54
CA ILE A 527 -0.76 -23.78 -2.03
C ILE A 527 -0.98 -24.45 -3.39
N ILE A 528 -0.50 -23.82 -4.47
CA ILE A 528 -0.69 -24.31 -5.83
C ILE A 528 0.66 -24.62 -6.47
N GLN A 529 0.87 -25.85 -6.91
CA GLN A 529 2.03 -26.23 -7.71
C GLN A 529 1.74 -26.04 -9.21
N ILE A 530 2.59 -25.34 -9.93
CA ILE A 530 2.64 -25.44 -11.38
C ILE A 530 3.47 -26.67 -11.73
N ASN A 531 2.75 -27.75 -11.98
CA ASN A 531 3.31 -29.05 -12.32
C ASN A 531 3.58 -29.17 -13.82
N SER A 532 3.19 -30.21 -14.48
CA SER A 532 3.32 -30.44 -15.93
C SER A 532 2.47 -31.64 -16.35
N LYS A 533 2.12 -31.71 -17.63
CA LYS A 533 1.64 -32.99 -18.23
C LYS A 533 2.62 -34.16 -18.00
N SER A 534 3.92 -33.85 -17.82
CA SER A 534 4.94 -34.86 -17.51
C SER A 534 4.83 -35.42 -16.08
N GLY A 535 4.03 -34.81 -15.21
CA GLY A 535 3.63 -35.40 -13.92
C GLY A 535 2.44 -36.34 -14.01
N LEU A 536 1.73 -36.34 -15.14
CA LEU A 536 0.57 -37.21 -15.40
C LEU A 536 0.94 -38.42 -16.29
N ARG A 537 2.01 -38.30 -17.07
CA ARG A 537 2.46 -39.34 -17.99
C ARG A 537 3.98 -39.29 -18.16
N GLY A 538 4.63 -40.45 -18.13
CA GLY A 538 6.06 -40.59 -18.32
C GLY A 538 6.55 -40.00 -19.66
N SER A 539 7.79 -39.51 -19.70
CA SER A 539 8.36 -38.82 -20.84
C SER A 539 9.73 -39.41 -21.16
N ASN A 540 9.92 -39.89 -22.41
CA ASN A 540 11.21 -40.41 -22.88
C ASN A 540 12.30 -39.33 -22.82
N ARG A 541 13.51 -39.69 -22.35
CA ARG A 541 14.69 -38.81 -22.24
C ARG A 541 14.45 -37.58 -21.34
N ASN A 542 13.57 -37.70 -20.34
CA ASN A 542 13.16 -36.59 -19.47
C ASN A 542 12.79 -37.07 -18.06
N PHE A 543 13.32 -38.21 -17.65
CA PHE A 543 12.88 -38.95 -16.46
C PHE A 543 13.14 -38.17 -15.15
N ALA A 544 14.24 -37.42 -15.04
CA ALA A 544 14.52 -36.63 -13.84
C ALA A 544 13.43 -35.58 -13.59
N TYR A 545 13.05 -34.84 -14.64
CA TYR A 545 11.95 -33.87 -14.56
C TYR A 545 10.60 -34.54 -14.36
N ALA A 546 10.28 -35.58 -15.16
CA ALA A 546 9.02 -36.32 -15.06
C ALA A 546 8.87 -36.95 -13.67
N GLY A 547 9.90 -37.62 -13.16
CA GLY A 547 9.90 -38.21 -11.83
C GLY A 547 9.63 -37.20 -10.72
N ALA A 548 10.30 -36.04 -10.78
CA ALA A 548 10.05 -34.95 -9.82
C ALA A 548 8.61 -34.40 -9.90
N LYS A 549 8.04 -34.27 -11.11
CA LYS A 549 6.66 -33.81 -11.31
C LYS A 549 5.62 -34.86 -10.90
N PHE A 550 5.85 -36.16 -11.13
CA PHE A 550 5.02 -37.25 -10.56
C PHE A 550 5.06 -37.24 -9.03
N GLY A 551 6.25 -37.17 -8.44
CA GLY A 551 6.41 -37.03 -7.00
C GLY A 551 5.68 -35.81 -6.43
N GLY A 552 5.71 -34.70 -7.17
CA GLY A 552 4.99 -33.47 -6.80
C GLY A 552 3.46 -33.67 -6.69
N ILE A 553 2.84 -34.49 -7.54
CA ILE A 553 1.41 -34.83 -7.43
C ILE A 553 1.16 -35.65 -6.16
N GLY A 554 2.03 -36.62 -5.84
CA GLY A 554 1.96 -37.38 -4.59
C GLY A 554 2.08 -36.49 -3.35
N LEU A 555 3.00 -35.49 -3.39
CA LEU A 555 3.10 -34.49 -2.32
C LEU A 555 1.84 -33.63 -2.23
N THR A 556 1.25 -33.22 -3.37
CA THR A 556 0.01 -32.43 -3.40
C THR A 556 -1.12 -33.15 -2.65
N GLN A 557 -1.31 -34.45 -2.91
CA GLN A 557 -2.33 -35.26 -2.24
C GLN A 557 -2.05 -35.39 -0.74
N SER A 558 -0.82 -35.69 -0.37
CA SER A 558 -0.40 -35.87 1.03
C SER A 558 -0.55 -34.56 1.83
N PHE A 559 -0.09 -33.45 1.26
CA PHE A 559 -0.22 -32.14 1.91
C PHE A 559 -1.69 -31.70 2.01
N ALA A 560 -2.51 -31.98 1.01
CA ALA A 560 -3.94 -31.70 1.05
C ALA A 560 -4.63 -32.40 2.23
N LEU A 561 -4.35 -33.70 2.44
CA LEU A 561 -4.89 -34.47 3.57
C LEU A 561 -4.44 -33.90 4.92
N GLU A 562 -3.17 -33.50 5.04
CA GLU A 562 -2.62 -32.96 6.28
C GLU A 562 -3.14 -31.56 6.58
N LEU A 563 -3.32 -30.72 5.55
CA LEU A 563 -3.57 -29.30 5.69
C LEU A 563 -5.06 -28.89 5.58
N ALA A 564 -5.93 -29.79 5.07
CA ALA A 564 -7.37 -29.54 4.98
C ALA A 564 -8.03 -29.16 6.33
N PRO A 565 -7.68 -29.78 7.49
CA PRO A 565 -8.23 -29.38 8.79
C PRO A 565 -7.94 -27.90 9.15
N PHE A 566 -6.89 -27.33 8.56
CA PHE A 566 -6.52 -25.92 8.76
C PHE A 566 -7.08 -25.00 7.67
N ARG A 567 -7.97 -25.50 6.79
CA ARG A 567 -8.53 -24.76 5.65
C ARG A 567 -7.46 -24.21 4.69
N ILE A 568 -6.38 -24.97 4.52
CA ILE A 568 -5.33 -24.73 3.52
C ILE A 568 -5.56 -25.73 2.39
N LYS A 569 -5.93 -25.24 1.22
CA LYS A 569 -6.12 -26.06 0.03
C LYS A 569 -4.77 -26.25 -0.68
N VAL A 570 -4.53 -27.47 -1.14
CA VAL A 570 -3.28 -27.81 -1.84
C VAL A 570 -3.64 -28.50 -3.15
N ASN A 571 -3.30 -27.88 -4.28
CA ASN A 571 -3.62 -28.40 -5.61
C ASN A 571 -2.43 -28.24 -6.58
N SER A 572 -2.44 -29.01 -7.65
CA SER A 572 -1.50 -28.90 -8.75
C SER A 572 -2.20 -28.57 -10.06
N ILE A 573 -1.66 -27.66 -10.84
CA ILE A 573 -2.04 -27.42 -12.23
C ILE A 573 -1.01 -28.11 -13.11
N CYS A 574 -1.45 -28.90 -14.09
CA CYS A 574 -0.60 -29.67 -14.99
C CYS A 574 -0.70 -29.12 -16.43
N PRO A 575 0.05 -28.04 -16.79
CA PRO A 575 0.01 -27.44 -18.10
C PRO A 575 0.59 -28.34 -19.19
N GLY A 576 0.12 -28.15 -20.40
CA GLY A 576 0.80 -28.57 -21.63
C GLY A 576 2.03 -27.73 -21.92
N ASN A 577 2.58 -27.87 -23.12
CA ASN A 577 3.78 -27.12 -23.51
C ASN A 577 3.47 -25.63 -23.72
N PHE A 578 4.25 -24.77 -23.07
CA PHE A 578 4.21 -23.31 -23.26
C PHE A 578 5.25 -22.89 -24.30
N TYR A 579 4.88 -22.93 -25.57
CA TYR A 579 5.80 -22.68 -26.69
C TYR A 579 6.33 -21.25 -26.75
N GLU A 580 5.59 -20.28 -26.21
CA GLU A 580 6.01 -18.87 -26.13
C GLU A 580 6.97 -18.61 -24.96
N GLY A 581 7.09 -19.54 -24.01
CA GLY A 581 7.95 -19.40 -22.85
C GLY A 581 9.42 -19.72 -23.17
N PRO A 582 10.38 -19.14 -22.41
CA PRO A 582 11.82 -19.24 -22.69
C PRO A 582 12.35 -20.67 -22.69
N LEU A 583 11.73 -21.60 -21.94
CA LEU A 583 12.10 -23.02 -21.99
C LEU A 583 12.02 -23.60 -23.39
N TRP A 584 11.11 -23.14 -24.23
CA TRP A 584 10.94 -23.58 -25.60
C TRP A 584 11.55 -22.60 -26.61
N SER A 585 11.34 -21.31 -26.44
CA SER A 585 11.60 -20.26 -27.42
C SER A 585 12.99 -19.59 -27.30
N ASP A 586 13.75 -19.88 -26.24
CA ASP A 586 15.10 -19.30 -26.10
C ASP A 586 15.94 -19.61 -27.34
N PRO A 587 16.54 -18.60 -28.02
CA PRO A 587 17.20 -18.78 -29.29
C PRO A 587 18.54 -19.55 -29.20
N ILE A 588 19.06 -19.76 -27.99
CA ILE A 588 20.35 -20.46 -27.77
C ILE A 588 20.10 -21.84 -27.14
N ASN A 589 19.30 -21.89 -26.08
CA ASN A 589 19.11 -23.04 -25.20
C ASN A 589 17.68 -23.59 -25.21
N GLY A 590 16.74 -22.99 -25.96
CA GLY A 590 15.34 -23.42 -26.01
C GLY A 590 15.17 -24.82 -26.59
N LEU A 591 14.11 -25.50 -26.18
CA LEU A 591 13.84 -26.87 -26.61
C LEU A 591 13.64 -27.00 -28.13
N PHE A 592 13.12 -25.97 -28.81
CA PHE A 592 13.00 -25.99 -30.27
C PHE A 592 14.38 -26.14 -30.95
N ILE A 593 15.35 -25.34 -30.48
CA ILE A 593 16.76 -25.42 -31.00
C ILE A 593 17.39 -26.76 -30.63
N GLN A 594 17.24 -27.21 -29.40
CA GLN A 594 17.82 -28.48 -28.93
C GLN A 594 17.26 -29.64 -29.74
N TYR A 595 15.95 -29.70 -29.98
CA TYR A 595 15.31 -30.79 -30.71
C TYR A 595 15.60 -30.77 -32.22
N LEU A 596 15.79 -29.57 -32.80
CA LEU A 596 16.27 -29.44 -34.16
C LEU A 596 17.70 -29.99 -34.29
N LYS A 597 18.63 -29.55 -33.43
CA LYS A 597 20.05 -29.96 -33.43
C LYS A 597 20.24 -31.47 -33.19
N THR A 598 19.45 -32.06 -32.31
CA THR A 598 19.55 -33.50 -31.97
C THR A 598 18.77 -34.39 -32.91
N GLY A 599 18.10 -33.84 -33.94
CA GLY A 599 17.27 -34.61 -34.86
C GLY A 599 16.11 -35.35 -34.21
N LYS A 600 15.63 -34.85 -33.04
CA LYS A 600 14.55 -35.49 -32.28
C LYS A 600 13.22 -35.49 -33.05
N VAL A 601 13.02 -34.55 -33.95
CA VAL A 601 11.87 -34.49 -34.86
C VAL A 601 12.32 -34.93 -36.25
N PRO A 602 11.91 -36.11 -36.70
CA PRO A 602 12.33 -36.62 -38.01
C PRO A 602 11.91 -35.70 -39.16
N GLY A 603 12.83 -35.33 -40.00
CA GLY A 603 12.59 -34.50 -41.18
C GLY A 603 12.44 -32.99 -40.94
N ALA A 604 12.52 -32.51 -39.69
CA ALA A 604 12.51 -31.07 -39.41
C ALA A 604 13.77 -30.38 -39.97
N ARG A 605 13.56 -29.25 -40.65
CA ARG A 605 14.61 -28.45 -41.31
C ARG A 605 14.86 -27.13 -40.57
N ASN A 606 13.89 -26.67 -39.81
CA ASN A 606 13.93 -25.42 -39.08
C ASN A 606 13.10 -25.52 -37.81
N ILE A 607 13.11 -24.46 -37.00
CA ILE A 607 12.39 -24.37 -35.72
C ILE A 607 10.86 -24.48 -35.90
N ASP A 608 10.33 -23.92 -37.00
CA ASP A 608 8.89 -23.94 -37.29
C ASP A 608 8.39 -25.35 -37.57
N ASP A 609 9.20 -26.19 -38.22
CA ASP A 609 8.90 -27.61 -38.43
C ASP A 609 8.81 -28.35 -37.09
N VAL A 610 9.73 -28.05 -36.15
CA VAL A 610 9.71 -28.63 -34.80
C VAL A 610 8.48 -28.16 -34.04
N LYS A 611 8.17 -26.86 -34.08
CA LYS A 611 6.99 -26.26 -33.44
C LYS A 611 5.70 -26.90 -33.97
N LYS A 612 5.54 -26.94 -35.29
CA LYS A 612 4.38 -27.54 -35.95
C LYS A 612 4.20 -29.01 -35.57
N TYR A 613 5.27 -29.81 -35.55
CA TYR A 613 5.22 -31.19 -35.10
C TYR A 613 4.63 -31.33 -33.69
N TYR A 614 5.10 -30.52 -32.74
CA TYR A 614 4.63 -30.56 -31.38
C TYR A 614 3.20 -29.99 -31.21
N GLU A 615 2.79 -29.02 -32.03
CA GLU A 615 1.41 -28.51 -32.06
C GLU A 615 0.44 -29.56 -32.61
N GLU A 616 0.83 -30.31 -33.63
CA GLU A 616 0.04 -31.40 -34.23
C GLU A 616 -0.21 -32.54 -33.24
N MET A 617 0.71 -32.78 -32.30
CA MET A 617 0.55 -33.77 -31.24
C MET A 617 -0.52 -33.37 -30.18
N VAL A 618 -0.93 -32.12 -30.16
CA VAL A 618 -1.98 -31.62 -29.23
C VAL A 618 -3.32 -31.68 -29.97
N PRO A 619 -4.37 -32.33 -29.44
CA PRO A 619 -5.68 -32.36 -30.09
C PRO A 619 -6.22 -30.96 -30.46
N MET A 620 -6.03 -29.95 -29.59
CA MET A 620 -6.41 -28.56 -29.86
C MET A 620 -5.43 -27.79 -30.76
N LYS A 621 -4.42 -28.44 -31.32
CA LYS A 621 -3.49 -27.92 -32.33
C LYS A 621 -2.75 -26.63 -31.97
N ARG A 622 -2.52 -26.40 -30.68
CA ARG A 622 -1.75 -25.27 -30.17
C ARG A 622 -1.05 -25.59 -28.84
N GLY A 623 -0.09 -24.77 -28.46
CA GLY A 623 0.48 -24.79 -27.12
C GLY A 623 -0.48 -24.30 -26.03
N CYS A 624 -0.14 -24.60 -24.79
CA CYS A 624 -0.77 -24.01 -23.61
C CYS A 624 -0.37 -22.53 -23.51
N ARG A 625 -1.30 -21.66 -23.16
CA ARG A 625 -1.09 -20.22 -22.96
C ARG A 625 -1.23 -19.85 -21.49
N LEU A 626 -0.77 -18.66 -21.14
CA LEU A 626 -0.90 -18.13 -19.79
C LEU A 626 -2.37 -18.08 -19.34
N GLU A 627 -3.26 -17.63 -20.21
CA GLU A 627 -4.69 -17.50 -19.92
C GLU A 627 -5.35 -18.84 -19.60
N ASP A 628 -4.87 -19.94 -20.20
CA ASP A 628 -5.38 -21.29 -19.92
C ASP A 628 -5.01 -21.71 -18.48
N VAL A 629 -3.78 -21.41 -18.06
CA VAL A 629 -3.28 -21.67 -16.69
C VAL A 629 -3.99 -20.78 -15.69
N MET A 630 -4.15 -19.48 -15.99
CA MET A 630 -4.82 -18.52 -15.10
C MET A 630 -6.27 -18.90 -14.84
N LYS A 631 -7.01 -19.38 -15.84
CA LYS A 631 -8.40 -19.86 -15.64
C LYS A 631 -8.47 -21.03 -14.65
N ALA A 632 -7.55 -21.98 -14.75
CA ALA A 632 -7.47 -23.09 -13.81
C ALA A 632 -7.07 -22.62 -12.41
N LEU A 633 -6.11 -21.68 -12.32
CA LEU A 633 -5.67 -21.10 -11.06
C LEU A 633 -6.82 -20.37 -10.34
N LEU A 634 -7.54 -19.51 -11.07
CA LEU A 634 -8.66 -18.76 -10.51
C LEU A 634 -9.81 -19.69 -10.07
N TYR A 635 -10.08 -20.73 -10.82
CA TYR A 635 -11.04 -21.77 -10.43
C TYR A 635 -10.64 -22.41 -9.10
N LEU A 636 -9.40 -22.87 -8.96
CA LEU A 636 -8.91 -23.51 -7.75
C LEU A 636 -8.94 -22.59 -6.52
N VAL A 637 -8.64 -21.32 -6.70
CA VAL A 637 -8.67 -20.33 -5.61
C VAL A 637 -10.10 -19.98 -5.21
N ASP A 638 -11.01 -19.87 -6.17
CA ASP A 638 -12.43 -19.54 -5.91
C ASP A 638 -13.20 -20.72 -5.30
N GLN A 639 -12.83 -21.96 -5.64
CA GLN A 639 -13.47 -23.18 -5.16
C GLN A 639 -13.03 -23.52 -3.73
N GLU A 640 -13.95 -23.65 -2.79
CA GLU A 640 -13.67 -23.92 -1.38
C GLU A 640 -13.67 -25.42 -1.04
N TYR A 641 -14.22 -26.27 -1.93
CA TYR A 641 -14.39 -27.73 -1.72
C TYR A 641 -13.47 -28.57 -2.63
N GLU A 642 -12.37 -27.98 -3.14
CA GLU A 642 -11.46 -28.66 -4.05
C GLU A 642 -10.02 -28.61 -3.52
N THR A 643 -9.48 -29.78 -3.13
CA THR A 643 -8.10 -29.92 -2.64
C THR A 643 -7.55 -31.30 -3.03
N GLY A 644 -6.24 -31.43 -3.14
CA GLY A 644 -5.54 -32.65 -3.49
C GLY A 644 -5.56 -33.01 -4.97
N GLN A 645 -5.99 -32.10 -5.85
CA GLN A 645 -6.20 -32.37 -7.27
C GLN A 645 -4.97 -32.03 -8.12
N ALA A 646 -4.81 -32.80 -9.21
CA ALA A 646 -3.90 -32.52 -10.31
C ALA A 646 -4.71 -32.17 -11.56
N VAL A 647 -4.93 -30.88 -11.78
CA VAL A 647 -5.82 -30.36 -12.85
C VAL A 647 -5.08 -30.31 -14.18
N PRO A 648 -5.43 -31.13 -15.20
CA PRO A 648 -4.78 -31.10 -16.49
C PRO A 648 -5.24 -29.92 -17.34
N VAL A 649 -4.29 -29.11 -17.84
CA VAL A 649 -4.53 -27.99 -18.76
C VAL A 649 -3.69 -28.26 -20.02
N THR A 650 -4.02 -29.34 -20.76
CA THR A 650 -3.12 -29.95 -21.76
C THR A 650 -3.63 -29.89 -23.20
N GLY A 651 -4.80 -29.27 -23.43
CA GLY A 651 -5.44 -29.24 -24.76
C GLY A 651 -5.80 -30.65 -25.28
N GLY A 652 -6.06 -31.61 -24.35
CA GLY A 652 -6.40 -32.99 -24.67
C GLY A 652 -5.17 -33.89 -24.88
N GLN A 653 -3.94 -33.41 -24.71
CA GLN A 653 -2.72 -34.19 -24.92
C GLN A 653 -2.53 -35.29 -23.86
N VAL A 654 -3.02 -35.08 -22.67
CA VAL A 654 -3.12 -36.07 -21.59
C VAL A 654 -4.52 -35.99 -20.99
N MET A 655 -5.17 -37.11 -20.87
CA MET A 655 -6.48 -37.29 -20.25
C MET A 655 -6.30 -38.19 -19.03
N LEU A 656 -6.99 -37.86 -17.94
CA LEU A 656 -7.09 -38.71 -16.76
C LEU A 656 -8.23 -39.70 -17.02
N GLY A 657 -7.96 -41.00 -16.87
CA GLY A 657 -8.92 -42.07 -17.00
C GLY A 657 -9.06 -42.86 -15.72
#